data_04f0dbefa97abb17616b25d35e619472
#
_entry.id   04f0dbefa97abb17616b25d35e619472
#
_cell.length_a   1.000
_cell.length_b   1.000
_cell.length_c   1.000
_cell.angle_alpha   90.00
_cell.angle_beta   90.00
_cell.angle_gamma   90.00
#
_symmetry.space_group_name_H-M   'P 1'
#
loop_
_entity.id
_entity.type
_entity.pdbx_description
1 polymer ?
#
loop_
_entity_poly.entity_id
_entity_poly.type
_entity_poly.pdbx_seq_one_letter_code
_entity_poly.pdbx_strand_id
1 'polypeptide(L)'
;MSINLNKKILFISMLVFALGVQSCSMWDNFTTYFNRYYNAKVSFEEAELDIATNTKRELFDFKEPNLPSKAKTSLDYVIEKCSKILQFNTESDYFDASLFMIGRAYYFQGNYTKAIRKFRELESMPNSELKLDNSLWIAKAELQMRRFDVGVKILEEVKKNAEAEEREDLLYEALLTEIRYLNYRENYEDAIEVVKKIIEVSSSSETIAQLYYEMGKLYLKIEDYENAANSFAEVEEYSPTFDVLFLSRIEFAKVKKQLGLADESLIVLEELRSEEKFKDKLDQIELETANIYNDQNKVEEALDLYTIVDTTYPGTESSGIAAFKRAQIIEKDYVDLDSAEVLYKRVAQTKAPLELKNIASSKSKVFQDISKNYSGLLLNLREYSYVKDSTLYVRDSTLYANYFTRRDSLTKLYVEMKQLGGNSFDSTKYSLKEEPPFDSKPKRPTLSADSLITRIVKHKYEIANLYFGELEIADSAFYNYKEILNDYPVTRYQARTLYALGTYYLTTGDKEKADSLFNLVYDNYKEEKIVNAAAEKLGKIKIALNVDPAEEMFVSAEAVYDTKKYNEAIKAFYDVSKNHPKSTFAAKSLYTIGFILENDLQLSDSAASVYDSLAIKYNTSTYALSVKNKLQFFKQEKVRLLDSLKNVAKLEKDKKSADSLGISTNELDSLRLSKQFMPDSSAQPVINNKMPDKKSEPDEKEKPFEPNDKKIKPDLIKTPEEKFKRPGRPRGKG
;
A
#
# COMPACT_ATOMS: atom_id res chain seq x y z
N MET A 1 60.23 -2.67 -75.70
CA MET A 1 60.28 -2.22 -74.28
C MET A 1 59.01 -1.52 -73.80
N SER A 2 58.08 -1.07 -74.68
CA SER A 2 56.84 -0.35 -74.33
C SER A 2 55.64 -1.21 -73.80
N ILE A 3 55.53 -2.49 -74.19
CA ILE A 3 54.44 -3.36 -73.84
C ILE A 3 54.51 -3.82 -72.38
N ASN A 4 55.66 -3.88 -71.75
CA ASN A 4 55.84 -4.25 -70.34
C ASN A 4 55.57 -3.12 -69.39
N LEU A 5 55.65 -1.88 -69.78
CA LEU A 5 55.39 -0.71 -68.98
C LEU A 5 53.85 -0.53 -68.77
N ASN A 6 53.10 -0.68 -69.85
CA ASN A 6 51.63 -0.58 -69.79
C ASN A 6 50.98 -1.69 -68.93
N LYS A 7 51.53 -2.93 -68.96
CA LYS A 7 51.05 -4.02 -68.05
C LYS A 7 51.36 -3.73 -66.58
N LYS A 8 52.50 -3.17 -66.27
CA LYS A 8 52.89 -2.76 -64.94
C LYS A 8 52.03 -1.59 -64.43
N ILE A 9 51.74 -0.61 -65.26
CA ILE A 9 50.83 0.50 -64.90
C ILE A 9 49.44 0.01 -64.70
N LEU A 10 48.90 -0.92 -65.53
CA LEU A 10 47.57 -1.53 -65.33
C LEU A 10 47.51 -2.34 -64.05
N PHE A 11 48.55 -3.09 -63.72
CA PHE A 11 48.63 -3.87 -62.49
C PHE A 11 48.71 -2.95 -61.27
N ILE A 12 49.52 -1.88 -61.33
CA ILE A 12 49.58 -0.86 -60.25
C ILE A 12 48.23 -0.15 -60.07
N SER A 13 47.58 0.24 -61.19
CA SER A 13 46.26 0.88 -61.10
C SER A 13 45.19 -0.05 -60.59
N MET A 14 45.22 -1.38 -60.89
CA MET A 14 44.32 -2.38 -60.35
C MET A 14 44.62 -2.65 -58.89
N LEU A 15 45.88 -2.62 -58.47
CA LEU A 15 46.27 -2.75 -57.05
C LEU A 15 45.85 -1.52 -56.25
N VAL A 16 46.01 -0.31 -56.76
CA VAL A 16 45.56 0.96 -56.15
C VAL A 16 44.06 1.02 -56.12
N PHE A 17 43.32 0.52 -57.10
CA PHE A 17 41.87 0.43 -57.12
C PHE A 17 41.39 -0.62 -56.09
N ALA A 18 42.04 -1.78 -56.01
CA ALA A 18 41.74 -2.79 -55.00
C ALA A 18 42.01 -2.30 -53.56
N LEU A 19 43.14 -1.58 -53.36
CA LEU A 19 43.43 -0.92 -52.08
C LEU A 19 42.46 0.22 -51.77
N GLY A 20 41.95 0.94 -52.78
CA GLY A 20 40.97 2.02 -52.66
C GLY A 20 39.60 1.50 -52.24
N VAL A 21 39.17 0.35 -52.75
CA VAL A 21 37.89 -0.28 -52.35
C VAL A 21 37.96 -0.79 -50.92
N GLN A 22 39.06 -1.42 -50.50
CA GLN A 22 39.27 -1.83 -49.12
C GLN A 22 39.38 -0.65 -48.14
N SER A 23 39.97 0.47 -48.57
CA SER A 23 40.07 1.69 -47.75
C SER A 23 38.69 2.36 -47.49
N CYS A 24 37.75 2.25 -48.41
CA CYS A 24 36.39 2.79 -48.24
C CYS A 24 35.63 2.02 -47.16
N SER A 25 35.66 0.68 -47.18
CA SER A 25 35.01 -0.14 -46.15
C SER A 25 35.65 0.07 -44.76
N MET A 26 36.98 0.08 -44.71
CA MET A 26 37.72 0.33 -43.46
C MET A 26 37.46 1.73 -42.89
N TRP A 27 37.31 2.75 -43.74
CA TRP A 27 36.97 4.11 -43.33
C TRP A 27 35.51 4.23 -42.87
N ASP A 28 34.60 3.54 -43.52
CA ASP A 28 33.18 3.50 -43.11
C ASP A 28 33.03 2.80 -41.75
N ASN A 29 33.67 1.66 -41.54
CA ASN A 29 33.71 0.98 -40.25
C ASN A 29 34.30 1.86 -39.13
N PHE A 30 35.41 2.54 -39.39
CA PHE A 30 36.05 3.44 -38.45
C PHE A 30 35.14 4.62 -38.07
N THR A 31 34.54 5.30 -39.05
CA THR A 31 33.63 6.42 -38.78
C THR A 31 32.32 5.97 -38.11
N THR A 32 31.79 4.82 -38.49
CA THR A 32 30.60 4.22 -37.88
C THR A 32 30.86 3.88 -36.43
N TYR A 33 32.01 3.26 -36.13
CA TYR A 33 32.38 2.92 -34.76
C TYR A 33 32.42 4.16 -33.85
N PHE A 34 33.29 5.14 -34.16
CA PHE A 34 33.52 6.28 -33.28
C PHE A 34 32.35 7.27 -33.22
N ASN A 35 31.63 7.48 -34.29
CA ASN A 35 30.57 8.48 -34.32
C ASN A 35 29.18 7.95 -33.87
N ARG A 36 28.92 6.66 -34.02
CA ARG A 36 27.57 6.11 -33.77
C ARG A 36 27.58 4.93 -32.84
N TYR A 37 28.30 3.85 -33.16
CA TYR A 37 28.26 2.60 -32.43
C TYR A 37 28.82 2.72 -31.01
N TYR A 38 30.04 3.29 -30.90
CA TYR A 38 30.65 3.47 -29.56
C TYR A 38 29.79 4.31 -28.63
N ASN A 39 29.26 5.44 -29.09
CA ASN A 39 28.40 6.28 -28.28
C ASN A 39 27.08 5.57 -27.90
N ALA A 40 26.52 4.77 -28.82
CA ALA A 40 25.34 3.95 -28.50
C ALA A 40 25.66 2.89 -27.46
N LYS A 41 26.83 2.22 -27.58
CA LYS A 41 27.28 1.19 -26.63
C LYS A 41 27.46 1.77 -25.22
N VAL A 42 28.17 2.89 -25.10
CA VAL A 42 28.36 3.57 -23.80
C VAL A 42 27.02 3.95 -23.17
N SER A 43 26.11 4.56 -23.97
CA SER A 43 24.77 4.92 -23.44
C SER A 43 23.94 3.72 -23.11
N PHE A 44 24.14 2.57 -23.74
CA PHE A 44 23.46 1.33 -23.39
C PHE A 44 23.97 0.76 -22.07
N GLU A 45 25.28 0.73 -21.87
CA GLU A 45 25.94 0.30 -20.63
C GLU A 45 25.52 1.22 -19.44
N GLU A 46 25.45 2.54 -19.67
CA GLU A 46 24.92 3.48 -18.69
C GLU A 46 23.45 3.20 -18.33
N ALA A 47 22.62 2.82 -19.31
CA ALA A 47 21.23 2.47 -19.06
C ALA A 47 21.11 1.16 -18.27
N GLU A 48 21.90 0.14 -18.59
CA GLU A 48 21.92 -1.11 -17.83
C GLU A 48 22.37 -0.89 -16.38
N LEU A 49 23.40 -0.08 -16.17
CA LEU A 49 23.85 0.30 -14.83
C LEU A 49 22.79 1.06 -14.05
N ASP A 50 22.11 2.03 -14.70
CA ASP A 50 21.02 2.80 -14.08
C ASP A 50 19.84 1.89 -13.69
N ILE A 51 19.49 0.92 -14.53
CA ILE A 51 18.48 -0.09 -14.24
C ILE A 51 18.93 -0.94 -13.04
N ALA A 52 20.15 -1.45 -13.07
CA ALA A 52 20.66 -2.31 -12.01
C ALA A 52 20.74 -1.60 -10.64
N THR A 53 21.10 -0.31 -10.61
CA THR A 53 21.33 0.44 -9.38
C THR A 53 20.06 1.12 -8.83
N ASN A 54 19.16 1.55 -9.69
CA ASN A 54 18.01 2.37 -9.33
C ASN A 54 16.66 1.60 -9.38
N THR A 55 16.70 0.28 -9.61
CA THR A 55 15.51 -0.57 -9.49
C THR A 55 15.70 -1.62 -8.41
N LYS A 56 14.63 -1.88 -7.66
CA LYS A 56 14.61 -3.02 -6.73
C LYS A 56 14.09 -4.23 -7.50
N ARG A 57 14.95 -5.19 -7.75
CA ARG A 57 14.60 -6.47 -8.36
C ARG A 57 15.26 -7.59 -7.57
N GLU A 58 14.47 -8.54 -7.11
CA GLU A 58 15.04 -9.79 -6.58
C GLU A 58 15.58 -10.65 -7.73
N LEU A 59 16.54 -11.51 -7.42
CA LEU A 59 17.25 -12.30 -8.45
C LEU A 59 16.28 -13.13 -9.29
N PHE A 60 15.26 -13.70 -8.66
CA PHE A 60 14.28 -14.59 -9.29
C PHE A 60 12.95 -13.91 -9.67
N ASP A 61 12.92 -12.58 -9.68
CA ASP A 61 11.75 -11.84 -10.19
C ASP A 61 11.59 -12.04 -11.69
N PHE A 62 10.41 -12.51 -12.09
CA PHE A 62 10.05 -12.70 -13.50
C PHE A 62 9.74 -11.38 -14.20
N LYS A 63 9.01 -10.50 -13.53
CA LYS A 63 8.58 -9.23 -14.11
C LYS A 63 9.76 -8.26 -14.18
N GLU A 64 9.94 -7.67 -15.35
CA GLU A 64 10.94 -6.59 -15.49
C GLU A 64 10.51 -5.36 -14.64
N PRO A 65 11.48 -4.70 -13.96
CA PRO A 65 11.19 -3.54 -13.13
C PRO A 65 10.74 -2.33 -13.97
N ASN A 66 10.12 -1.35 -13.32
CA ASN A 66 9.79 -0.09 -13.99
C ASN A 66 11.06 0.64 -14.39
N LEU A 67 11.14 1.04 -15.65
CA LEU A 67 12.31 1.67 -16.22
C LEU A 67 12.56 3.07 -15.64
N PRO A 68 13.75 3.35 -15.07
CA PRO A 68 14.11 4.70 -14.63
C PRO A 68 14.10 5.70 -15.79
N SER A 69 13.73 6.94 -15.52
CA SER A 69 13.62 7.98 -16.57
C SER A 69 14.94 8.25 -17.28
N LYS A 70 16.08 8.18 -16.58
CA LYS A 70 17.41 8.34 -17.16
C LYS A 70 17.73 7.19 -18.10
N ALA A 71 17.56 5.93 -17.65
CA ALA A 71 17.73 4.75 -18.48
C ALA A 71 16.86 4.80 -19.75
N LYS A 72 15.60 5.24 -19.63
CA LYS A 72 14.71 5.40 -20.78
C LYS A 72 15.29 6.36 -21.83
N THR A 73 15.79 7.51 -21.39
CA THR A 73 16.39 8.51 -22.29
C THR A 73 17.65 7.96 -22.99
N SER A 74 18.50 7.25 -22.24
CA SER A 74 19.70 6.61 -22.80
C SER A 74 19.32 5.53 -23.82
N LEU A 75 18.32 4.70 -23.55
CA LEU A 75 17.83 3.68 -24.49
C LEU A 75 17.18 4.29 -25.74
N ASP A 76 16.46 5.41 -25.64
CA ASP A 76 15.93 6.12 -26.80
C ASP A 76 17.07 6.64 -27.69
N TYR A 77 18.13 7.17 -27.08
CA TYR A 77 19.34 7.59 -27.80
C TYR A 77 20.04 6.42 -28.51
N VAL A 78 20.15 5.27 -27.83
CA VAL A 78 20.71 4.03 -28.43
C VAL A 78 19.91 3.63 -29.67
N ILE A 79 18.58 3.58 -29.55
CA ILE A 79 17.69 3.22 -30.68
C ILE A 79 17.91 4.19 -31.85
N GLU A 80 18.00 5.50 -31.58
CA GLU A 80 18.27 6.50 -32.62
C GLU A 80 19.62 6.27 -33.33
N LYS A 81 20.70 6.09 -32.56
CA LYS A 81 22.07 5.96 -33.13
C LYS A 81 22.22 4.66 -33.91
N CYS A 82 21.78 3.55 -33.32
CA CYS A 82 21.85 2.25 -34.00
C CYS A 82 20.93 2.23 -35.24
N SER A 83 19.75 2.84 -35.20
CA SER A 83 18.88 2.93 -36.39
C SER A 83 19.53 3.69 -37.52
N LYS A 84 20.36 4.71 -37.23
CA LYS A 84 21.16 5.42 -38.26
C LYS A 84 22.25 4.52 -38.89
N ILE A 85 22.83 3.59 -38.11
CA ILE A 85 23.76 2.60 -38.66
C ILE A 85 23.00 1.68 -39.62
N LEU A 86 21.86 1.17 -39.22
CA LEU A 86 21.02 0.29 -40.07
C LEU A 86 20.55 0.98 -41.35
N GLN A 87 20.37 2.30 -41.35
CA GLN A 87 19.89 3.05 -42.49
C GLN A 87 21.01 3.46 -43.45
N PHE A 88 22.19 3.83 -42.94
CA PHE A 88 23.24 4.51 -43.74
C PHE A 88 24.55 3.71 -43.86
N ASN A 89 24.75 2.66 -43.02
CA ASN A 89 25.99 1.90 -42.96
C ASN A 89 25.71 0.39 -43.01
N THR A 90 24.96 -0.04 -44.03
CA THR A 90 24.44 -1.43 -44.17
C THR A 90 25.54 -2.49 -44.30
N GLU A 91 26.71 -2.08 -44.80
CA GLU A 91 27.90 -2.94 -44.99
C GLU A 91 28.86 -2.91 -43.80
N SER A 92 28.48 -2.23 -42.71
CA SER A 92 29.32 -2.11 -41.52
C SER A 92 29.32 -3.41 -40.70
N ASP A 93 30.49 -3.76 -40.18
CA ASP A 93 30.67 -4.89 -39.23
C ASP A 93 29.89 -4.71 -37.92
N TYR A 94 29.32 -3.52 -37.68
CA TYR A 94 28.51 -3.18 -36.52
C TYR A 94 27.01 -3.28 -36.80
N PHE A 95 26.59 -3.80 -37.94
CA PHE A 95 25.17 -3.85 -38.33
C PHE A 95 24.36 -4.83 -37.45
N ASP A 96 24.84 -6.05 -37.31
CA ASP A 96 24.20 -7.09 -36.47
C ASP A 96 24.21 -6.71 -34.98
N ALA A 97 25.35 -6.22 -34.46
CA ALA A 97 25.46 -5.71 -33.10
C ALA A 97 24.52 -4.50 -32.85
N SER A 98 24.27 -3.67 -33.86
CA SER A 98 23.31 -2.58 -33.77
C SER A 98 21.84 -3.09 -33.72
N LEU A 99 21.50 -4.11 -34.52
CA LEU A 99 20.19 -4.78 -34.47
C LEU A 99 19.95 -5.38 -33.10
N PHE A 100 20.94 -6.09 -32.55
CA PHE A 100 20.90 -6.71 -31.25
C PHE A 100 20.67 -5.68 -30.14
N MET A 101 21.44 -4.58 -30.18
CA MET A 101 21.35 -3.50 -29.19
C MET A 101 19.96 -2.81 -29.23
N ILE A 102 19.42 -2.54 -30.43
CA ILE A 102 18.04 -2.00 -30.58
C ILE A 102 17.01 -2.99 -30.00
N GLY A 103 17.17 -4.28 -30.28
CA GLY A 103 16.29 -5.32 -29.75
C GLY A 103 16.25 -5.32 -28.21
N ARG A 104 17.45 -5.30 -27.58
CA ARG A 104 17.60 -5.21 -26.12
C ARG A 104 17.03 -3.90 -25.56
N ALA A 105 17.27 -2.77 -26.23
CA ALA A 105 16.73 -1.49 -25.81
C ALA A 105 15.17 -1.51 -25.80
N TYR A 106 14.54 -2.06 -26.84
CA TYR A 106 13.09 -2.25 -26.86
C TYR A 106 12.59 -3.23 -25.77
N TYR A 107 13.36 -4.26 -25.47
CA TYR A 107 13.03 -5.20 -24.41
C TYR A 107 12.95 -4.48 -23.05
N PHE A 108 13.98 -3.73 -22.66
CA PHE A 108 13.99 -2.97 -21.41
C PHE A 108 12.89 -1.91 -21.36
N GLN A 109 12.49 -1.36 -22.49
CA GLN A 109 11.34 -0.44 -22.58
C GLN A 109 9.97 -1.16 -22.48
N GLY A 110 9.94 -2.48 -22.33
CA GLY A 110 8.70 -3.27 -22.32
C GLY A 110 8.04 -3.44 -23.70
N ASN A 111 8.70 -2.99 -24.79
CA ASN A 111 8.20 -3.09 -26.15
C ASN A 111 8.59 -4.42 -26.81
N TYR A 112 8.20 -5.54 -26.18
CA TYR A 112 8.63 -6.90 -26.55
C TYR A 112 8.33 -7.24 -28.02
N THR A 113 7.21 -6.79 -28.56
CA THR A 113 6.88 -7.00 -29.99
C THR A 113 7.90 -6.35 -30.93
N LYS A 114 8.37 -5.13 -30.60
CA LYS A 114 9.41 -4.46 -31.40
C LYS A 114 10.76 -5.13 -31.20
N ALA A 115 11.07 -5.55 -29.95
CA ALA A 115 12.28 -6.28 -29.63
C ALA A 115 12.38 -7.57 -30.46
N ILE A 116 11.35 -8.42 -30.44
CA ILE A 116 11.30 -9.65 -31.21
C ILE A 116 11.47 -9.41 -32.70
N ARG A 117 10.87 -8.33 -33.26
CA ARG A 117 11.09 -8.00 -34.67
C ARG A 117 12.55 -7.75 -34.98
N LYS A 118 13.26 -7.01 -34.14
CA LYS A 118 14.70 -6.73 -34.36
C LYS A 118 15.55 -7.98 -34.14
N PHE A 119 15.23 -8.81 -33.20
CA PHE A 119 15.89 -10.08 -33.00
C PHE A 119 15.68 -11.05 -34.16
N ARG A 120 14.49 -11.08 -34.78
CA ARG A 120 14.21 -11.89 -35.98
C ARG A 120 14.92 -11.36 -37.22
N GLU A 121 15.08 -10.04 -37.35
CA GLU A 121 15.92 -9.45 -38.41
C GLU A 121 17.38 -9.95 -38.28
N LEU A 122 17.95 -9.99 -37.08
CA LEU A 122 19.28 -10.53 -36.81
C LEU A 122 19.36 -12.03 -37.07
N GLU A 123 18.37 -12.79 -36.62
CA GLU A 123 18.32 -14.24 -36.83
C GLU A 123 18.39 -14.63 -38.30
N SER A 124 17.86 -13.79 -39.19
CA SER A 124 17.93 -13.98 -40.66
C SER A 124 19.31 -13.79 -41.25
N MET A 125 20.28 -13.24 -40.49
CA MET A 125 21.63 -13.00 -40.96
C MET A 125 22.50 -14.28 -40.83
N PRO A 126 23.00 -14.86 -41.94
CA PRO A 126 23.65 -16.18 -41.89
C PRO A 126 24.96 -16.20 -41.12
N ASN A 127 25.71 -15.09 -41.08
CA ASN A 127 27.08 -15.03 -40.57
C ASN A 127 27.23 -14.29 -39.24
N SER A 128 26.13 -13.95 -38.52
CA SER A 128 26.25 -13.26 -37.25
C SER A 128 26.68 -14.23 -36.16
N GLU A 129 27.69 -13.82 -35.37
CA GLU A 129 28.16 -14.53 -34.18
C GLU A 129 27.19 -14.39 -32.99
N LEU A 130 26.26 -13.45 -33.07
CA LEU A 130 25.30 -13.16 -31.96
C LEU A 130 24.05 -14.04 -31.99
N LYS A 131 23.96 -15.09 -32.82
CA LYS A 131 22.75 -15.88 -32.99
C LYS A 131 22.27 -16.53 -31.71
N LEU A 132 23.15 -17.12 -30.93
CA LEU A 132 22.81 -17.83 -29.72
C LEU A 132 22.37 -16.84 -28.63
N ASP A 133 23.11 -15.76 -28.45
CA ASP A 133 22.71 -14.65 -27.55
C ASP A 133 21.35 -14.07 -27.95
N ASN A 134 21.15 -13.86 -29.25
CA ASN A 134 19.89 -13.37 -29.79
C ASN A 134 18.70 -14.30 -29.51
N SER A 135 18.92 -15.62 -29.61
CA SER A 135 17.88 -16.62 -29.28
C SER A 135 17.46 -16.56 -27.82
N LEU A 136 18.41 -16.33 -26.89
CA LEU A 136 18.10 -16.11 -25.47
C LEU A 136 17.19 -14.88 -25.28
N TRP A 137 17.50 -13.76 -25.98
CA TRP A 137 16.68 -12.56 -25.86
C TRP A 137 15.30 -12.69 -26.52
N ILE A 138 15.18 -13.52 -27.58
CA ILE A 138 13.87 -13.91 -28.12
C ILE A 138 13.09 -14.71 -27.06
N ALA A 139 13.70 -15.71 -26.42
CA ALA A 139 13.06 -16.48 -25.37
C ALA A 139 12.58 -15.61 -24.23
N LYS A 140 13.46 -14.72 -23.70
CA LYS A 140 13.09 -13.74 -22.67
C LYS A 140 11.88 -12.89 -23.07
N ALA A 141 11.87 -12.36 -24.30
CA ALA A 141 10.79 -11.53 -24.80
C ALA A 141 9.46 -12.29 -25.01
N GLU A 142 9.52 -13.53 -25.52
CA GLU A 142 8.34 -14.40 -25.67
C GLU A 142 7.75 -14.77 -24.31
N LEU A 143 8.58 -15.07 -23.30
CA LEU A 143 8.15 -15.32 -21.94
C LEU A 143 7.44 -14.10 -21.34
N GLN A 144 7.99 -12.90 -21.48
CA GLN A 144 7.37 -11.67 -21.01
C GLN A 144 6.02 -11.38 -21.72
N MET A 145 5.88 -11.78 -22.99
CA MET A 145 4.62 -11.72 -23.74
C MET A 145 3.62 -12.81 -23.37
N ARG A 146 3.95 -13.66 -22.38
CA ARG A 146 3.12 -14.80 -21.95
C ARG A 146 2.95 -15.91 -23.01
N ARG A 147 3.84 -15.97 -23.99
CA ARG A 147 3.90 -17.05 -24.98
C ARG A 147 4.83 -18.14 -24.46
N PHE A 148 4.42 -18.74 -23.36
CA PHE A 148 5.27 -19.62 -22.57
C PHE A 148 5.79 -20.83 -23.37
N ASP A 149 4.91 -21.49 -24.11
CA ASP A 149 5.29 -22.68 -24.91
C ASP A 149 6.41 -22.38 -25.91
N VAL A 150 6.35 -21.19 -26.54
CA VAL A 150 7.38 -20.75 -27.50
C VAL A 150 8.65 -20.37 -26.76
N GLY A 151 8.53 -19.57 -25.70
CA GLY A 151 9.68 -19.07 -24.92
C GLY A 151 10.48 -20.20 -24.28
N VAL A 152 9.79 -21.17 -23.65
CA VAL A 152 10.44 -22.34 -23.02
C VAL A 152 11.13 -23.22 -24.05
N LYS A 153 10.50 -23.49 -25.19
CA LYS A 153 11.13 -24.28 -26.27
C LYS A 153 12.42 -23.66 -26.77
N ILE A 154 12.41 -22.33 -27.03
CA ILE A 154 13.63 -21.63 -27.47
C ILE A 154 14.68 -21.66 -26.36
N LEU A 155 14.27 -21.50 -25.09
CA LEU A 155 15.16 -21.52 -23.95
C LEU A 155 15.89 -22.88 -23.80
N GLU A 156 15.17 -24.00 -24.00
CA GLU A 156 15.76 -25.34 -24.01
C GLU A 156 16.80 -25.51 -25.12
N GLU A 157 16.49 -25.00 -26.31
CA GLU A 157 17.47 -25.02 -27.42
C GLU A 157 18.71 -24.17 -27.11
N VAL A 158 18.51 -23.00 -26.46
CA VAL A 158 19.63 -22.15 -26.03
C VAL A 158 20.51 -22.84 -25.01
N LYS A 159 19.93 -23.48 -23.96
CA LYS A 159 20.69 -24.20 -22.94
C LYS A 159 21.54 -25.30 -23.58
N LYS A 160 20.94 -26.13 -24.40
CA LYS A 160 21.61 -27.20 -25.09
C LYS A 160 22.79 -26.74 -25.97
N ASN A 161 22.59 -25.63 -26.69
CA ASN A 161 23.63 -25.09 -27.56
C ASN A 161 24.72 -24.38 -26.77
N ALA A 162 24.37 -23.68 -25.68
CA ALA A 162 25.33 -23.04 -24.80
C ALA A 162 26.26 -24.09 -24.10
N GLU A 163 25.70 -25.21 -23.68
CA GLU A 163 26.49 -26.35 -23.17
C GLU A 163 27.44 -26.91 -24.25
N ALA A 164 26.95 -27.11 -25.48
CA ALA A 164 27.75 -27.66 -26.59
C ALA A 164 28.85 -26.70 -27.07
N GLU A 165 28.65 -25.38 -26.94
CA GLU A 165 29.61 -24.35 -27.31
C GLU A 165 30.49 -23.90 -26.14
N GLU A 166 30.37 -24.52 -24.95
CA GLU A 166 31.07 -24.15 -23.72
C GLU A 166 30.88 -22.68 -23.30
N ARG A 167 29.69 -22.11 -23.60
CA ARG A 167 29.30 -20.74 -23.26
C ARG A 167 28.65 -20.71 -21.89
N GLU A 168 29.48 -20.79 -20.82
CA GLU A 168 29.04 -20.77 -19.42
C GLU A 168 28.24 -19.51 -19.07
N ASP A 169 28.64 -18.36 -19.63
CA ASP A 169 27.96 -17.08 -19.44
C ASP A 169 26.50 -17.13 -19.93
N LEU A 170 26.28 -17.72 -21.08
CA LEU A 170 24.98 -17.82 -21.70
C LEU A 170 24.12 -18.91 -21.06
N LEU A 171 24.75 -20.02 -20.67
CA LEU A 171 24.08 -21.09 -19.92
C LEU A 171 23.57 -20.58 -18.59
N TYR A 172 24.38 -19.80 -17.84
CA TYR A 172 23.98 -19.16 -16.60
C TYR A 172 22.75 -18.27 -16.80
N GLU A 173 22.77 -17.37 -17.78
CA GLU A 173 21.65 -16.48 -18.06
C GLU A 173 20.39 -17.22 -18.54
N ALA A 174 20.55 -18.34 -19.26
CA ALA A 174 19.42 -19.17 -19.68
C ALA A 174 18.79 -19.89 -18.48
N LEU A 175 19.58 -20.52 -17.61
CA LEU A 175 19.11 -21.16 -16.38
C LEU A 175 18.45 -20.13 -15.44
N LEU A 176 19.03 -18.94 -15.28
CA LEU A 176 18.42 -17.88 -14.49
C LEU A 176 17.06 -17.43 -15.06
N THR A 177 16.95 -17.38 -16.39
CA THR A 177 15.67 -17.06 -17.06
C THR A 177 14.63 -18.16 -16.82
N GLU A 178 15.04 -19.41 -16.78
CA GLU A 178 14.18 -20.55 -16.45
C GLU A 178 13.69 -20.49 -15.01
N ILE A 179 14.59 -20.25 -14.04
CA ILE A 179 14.21 -20.10 -12.63
C ILE A 179 13.19 -18.98 -12.45
N ARG A 180 13.40 -17.81 -13.08
CA ARG A 180 12.46 -16.70 -13.06
C ARG A 180 11.09 -17.11 -13.60
N TYR A 181 11.03 -17.86 -14.68
CA TYR A 181 9.79 -18.39 -15.25
C TYR A 181 9.13 -19.39 -14.31
N LEU A 182 9.88 -20.36 -13.76
CA LEU A 182 9.35 -21.38 -12.84
C LEU A 182 8.84 -20.75 -11.55
N ASN A 183 9.56 -19.80 -10.98
CA ASN A 183 9.14 -19.04 -9.81
C ASN A 183 7.82 -18.27 -10.09
N TYR A 184 7.69 -17.66 -11.27
CA TYR A 184 6.44 -17.01 -11.68
C TYR A 184 5.27 -18.01 -11.83
N ARG A 185 5.55 -19.24 -12.23
CA ARG A 185 4.55 -20.30 -12.35
C ARG A 185 4.27 -21.01 -11.02
N GLU A 186 4.90 -20.55 -9.95
CA GLU A 186 4.82 -21.17 -8.62
C GLU A 186 5.24 -22.64 -8.62
N ASN A 187 6.09 -23.05 -9.59
CA ASN A 187 6.67 -24.37 -9.68
C ASN A 187 8.04 -24.35 -8.99
N TYR A 188 8.00 -24.34 -7.66
CA TYR A 188 9.19 -24.11 -6.82
C TYR A 188 10.11 -25.31 -6.78
N GLU A 189 9.59 -26.53 -6.87
CA GLU A 189 10.37 -27.76 -6.88
C GLU A 189 11.31 -27.81 -8.10
N ASP A 190 10.76 -27.60 -9.31
CA ASP A 190 11.57 -27.55 -10.52
C ASP A 190 12.54 -26.36 -10.49
N ALA A 191 12.13 -25.21 -9.93
CA ALA A 191 13.01 -24.06 -9.77
C ALA A 191 14.24 -24.42 -8.90
N ILE A 192 14.04 -25.11 -7.78
CA ILE A 192 15.13 -25.58 -6.90
C ILE A 192 16.11 -26.48 -7.64
N GLU A 193 15.62 -27.41 -8.45
CA GLU A 193 16.48 -28.28 -9.24
C GLU A 193 17.31 -27.50 -10.28
N VAL A 194 16.75 -26.44 -10.86
CA VAL A 194 17.52 -25.58 -11.77
C VAL A 194 18.52 -24.72 -10.98
N VAL A 195 18.20 -24.26 -9.74
CA VAL A 195 19.17 -23.54 -8.90
C VAL A 195 20.36 -24.43 -8.55
N LYS A 196 20.16 -25.71 -8.25
CA LYS A 196 21.27 -26.65 -8.01
C LYS A 196 22.20 -26.72 -9.23
N LYS A 197 21.65 -26.83 -10.44
CA LYS A 197 22.44 -26.85 -11.68
C LYS A 197 23.21 -25.55 -11.90
N ILE A 198 22.61 -24.39 -11.63
CA ILE A 198 23.30 -23.12 -11.82
C ILE A 198 24.44 -22.91 -10.79
N ILE A 199 24.30 -23.47 -9.58
CA ILE A 199 25.37 -23.49 -8.58
C ILE A 199 26.58 -24.31 -9.08
N GLU A 200 26.34 -25.47 -9.72
CA GLU A 200 27.40 -26.32 -10.25
C GLU A 200 28.23 -25.67 -11.37
N VAL A 201 27.57 -24.83 -12.20
CA VAL A 201 28.25 -24.14 -13.32
C VAL A 201 28.79 -22.76 -12.94
N SER A 202 28.45 -22.26 -11.74
CA SER A 202 28.90 -20.95 -11.30
C SER A 202 30.32 -20.97 -10.76
N SER A 203 31.18 -20.10 -11.26
CA SER A 203 32.55 -19.93 -10.78
C SER A 203 32.71 -18.85 -9.70
N SER A 204 31.69 -18.01 -9.51
CA SER A 204 31.72 -16.89 -8.57
C SER A 204 31.21 -17.34 -7.18
N SER A 205 32.08 -17.32 -6.19
CA SER A 205 31.73 -17.64 -4.80
C SER A 205 30.62 -16.71 -4.27
N GLU A 206 30.63 -15.43 -4.60
CA GLU A 206 29.59 -14.47 -4.22
C GLU A 206 28.23 -14.83 -4.87
N THR A 207 28.26 -15.22 -6.16
CA THR A 207 27.04 -15.66 -6.87
C THR A 207 26.46 -16.93 -6.25
N ILE A 208 27.33 -17.90 -5.89
CA ILE A 208 26.91 -19.15 -5.23
C ILE A 208 26.24 -18.84 -3.89
N ALA A 209 26.83 -17.95 -3.09
CA ALA A 209 26.23 -17.52 -1.83
C ALA A 209 24.83 -16.93 -2.02
N GLN A 210 24.66 -16.06 -3.02
CA GLN A 210 23.35 -15.48 -3.37
C GLN A 210 22.35 -16.56 -3.81
N LEU A 211 22.79 -17.54 -4.61
CA LEU A 211 21.94 -18.63 -5.09
C LEU A 211 21.48 -19.54 -3.93
N TYR A 212 22.34 -19.85 -2.97
CA TYR A 212 21.94 -20.59 -1.76
C TYR A 212 20.93 -19.82 -0.94
N TYR A 213 21.10 -18.51 -0.77
CA TYR A 213 20.12 -17.67 -0.09
C TYR A 213 18.75 -17.72 -0.80
N GLU A 214 18.72 -17.54 -2.12
CA GLU A 214 17.49 -17.62 -2.89
C GLU A 214 16.87 -19.01 -2.90
N MET A 215 17.70 -20.07 -2.91
CA MET A 215 17.25 -21.47 -2.80
C MET A 215 16.57 -21.74 -1.44
N GLY A 216 17.13 -21.20 -0.37
CA GLY A 216 16.49 -21.24 0.96
C GLY A 216 15.11 -20.60 0.95
N LYS A 217 14.95 -19.45 0.26
CA LYS A 217 13.64 -18.79 0.08
C LYS A 217 12.65 -19.65 -0.72
N LEU A 218 13.12 -20.38 -1.74
CA LEU A 218 12.27 -21.31 -2.50
C LEU A 218 11.80 -22.48 -1.64
N TYR A 219 12.70 -23.06 -0.83
CA TYR A 219 12.34 -24.12 0.14
C TYR A 219 11.30 -23.63 1.16
N LEU A 220 11.36 -22.38 1.59
CA LEU A 220 10.31 -21.78 2.44
C LEU A 220 8.94 -21.72 1.74
N LYS A 221 8.90 -21.54 0.42
CA LYS A 221 7.64 -21.51 -0.34
C LYS A 221 6.94 -22.86 -0.40
N ILE A 222 7.68 -23.94 -0.31
CA ILE A 222 7.16 -25.33 -0.24
C ILE A 222 7.13 -25.87 1.19
N GLU A 223 7.36 -25.02 2.19
CA GLU A 223 7.34 -25.36 3.62
C GLU A 223 8.38 -26.44 4.01
N ASP A 224 9.43 -26.63 3.20
CA ASP A 224 10.55 -27.51 3.51
C ASP A 224 11.58 -26.78 4.36
N TYR A 225 11.29 -26.70 5.66
CA TYR A 225 12.11 -25.94 6.61
C TYR A 225 13.49 -26.56 6.85
N GLU A 226 13.65 -27.89 6.73
CA GLU A 226 14.95 -28.51 6.92
C GLU A 226 15.92 -28.12 5.79
N ASN A 227 15.50 -28.25 4.54
CA ASN A 227 16.32 -27.89 3.40
C ASN A 227 16.48 -26.35 3.28
N ALA A 228 15.51 -25.56 3.73
CA ALA A 228 15.65 -24.12 3.85
C ALA A 228 16.78 -23.75 4.82
N ALA A 229 16.79 -24.35 6.03
CA ALA A 229 17.84 -24.13 7.02
C ALA A 229 19.23 -24.50 6.48
N ASN A 230 19.35 -25.67 5.85
CA ASN A 230 20.61 -26.12 5.23
C ASN A 230 21.08 -25.11 4.17
N SER A 231 20.20 -24.67 3.30
CA SER A 231 20.52 -23.69 2.24
C SER A 231 20.99 -22.35 2.81
N PHE A 232 20.34 -21.84 3.86
CA PHE A 232 20.76 -20.59 4.51
C PHE A 232 22.11 -20.75 5.25
N ALA A 233 22.39 -21.91 5.82
CA ALA A 233 23.67 -22.21 6.48
C ALA A 233 24.83 -22.25 5.46
N GLU A 234 24.60 -22.84 4.28
CA GLU A 234 25.64 -22.94 3.23
C GLU A 234 26.09 -21.55 2.73
N VAL A 235 25.27 -20.50 2.87
CA VAL A 235 25.64 -19.15 2.42
C VAL A 235 26.96 -18.67 3.01
N GLU A 236 27.24 -18.99 4.28
CA GLU A 236 28.42 -18.51 4.99
C GLU A 236 29.72 -19.18 4.50
N GLU A 237 29.62 -20.38 3.92
CA GLU A 237 30.77 -21.14 3.38
C GLU A 237 31.35 -20.51 2.11
N TYR A 238 30.60 -19.62 1.49
CA TYR A 238 31.01 -18.87 0.31
C TYR A 238 31.32 -17.42 0.67
N SER A 239 31.57 -16.55 -0.28
CA SER A 239 31.92 -15.15 -0.03
C SER A 239 30.70 -14.25 -0.20
N PRO A 240 29.69 -14.29 0.70
CA PRO A 240 28.47 -13.50 0.58
C PRO A 240 28.77 -12.00 0.71
N THR A 241 27.94 -11.18 0.06
CA THR A 241 27.89 -9.75 0.42
C THR A 241 27.41 -9.59 1.86
N PHE A 242 27.68 -8.43 2.46
CA PHE A 242 27.25 -8.13 3.83
C PHE A 242 25.73 -8.33 4.04
N ASP A 243 24.92 -7.84 3.09
CA ASP A 243 23.46 -7.95 3.20
C ASP A 243 22.97 -9.40 3.03
N VAL A 244 23.55 -10.18 2.12
CA VAL A 244 23.19 -11.59 1.92
C VAL A 244 23.56 -12.42 3.14
N LEU A 245 24.73 -12.20 3.74
CA LEU A 245 25.14 -12.86 4.97
C LEU A 245 24.18 -12.55 6.12
N PHE A 246 23.85 -11.29 6.31
CA PHE A 246 22.92 -10.86 7.36
C PHE A 246 21.54 -11.49 7.17
N LEU A 247 20.98 -11.37 5.96
CA LEU A 247 19.65 -11.87 5.65
C LEU A 247 19.57 -13.40 5.76
N SER A 248 20.60 -14.13 5.30
CA SER A 248 20.62 -15.59 5.42
C SER A 248 20.61 -16.05 6.88
N ARG A 249 21.39 -15.42 7.76
CA ARG A 249 21.41 -15.74 9.19
C ARG A 249 20.11 -15.38 9.91
N ILE A 250 19.47 -14.27 9.54
CA ILE A 250 18.13 -13.92 10.05
C ILE A 250 17.09 -14.94 9.60
N GLU A 251 17.07 -15.31 8.31
CA GLU A 251 16.13 -16.31 7.80
C GLU A 251 16.42 -17.70 8.41
N PHE A 252 17.69 -18.06 8.58
CA PHE A 252 18.09 -19.29 9.29
C PHE A 252 17.52 -19.33 10.73
N ALA A 253 17.64 -18.22 11.48
CA ALA A 253 17.07 -18.13 12.82
C ALA A 253 15.53 -18.29 12.79
N LYS A 254 14.84 -17.64 11.83
CA LYS A 254 13.39 -17.80 11.66
C LYS A 254 12.99 -19.24 11.33
N VAL A 255 13.75 -19.90 10.48
CA VAL A 255 13.50 -21.31 10.12
C VAL A 255 13.73 -22.25 11.31
N LYS A 256 14.79 -22.03 12.09
CA LYS A 256 15.02 -22.78 13.34
C LYS A 256 13.83 -22.68 14.28
N LYS A 257 13.24 -21.49 14.42
CA LYS A 257 12.02 -21.30 15.18
C LYS A 257 10.85 -22.13 14.62
N GLN A 258 10.66 -22.15 13.28
CA GLN A 258 9.58 -22.94 12.65
C GLN A 258 9.76 -24.44 12.87
N LEU A 259 11.00 -24.92 12.93
CA LEU A 259 11.34 -26.31 13.28
C LEU A 259 11.15 -26.63 14.77
N GLY A 260 10.68 -25.68 15.59
CA GLY A 260 10.50 -25.84 17.03
C GLY A 260 11.79 -25.69 17.84
N LEU A 261 12.89 -25.27 17.22
CA LEU A 261 14.22 -25.10 17.82
C LEU A 261 14.42 -23.61 18.24
N ALA A 262 13.48 -23.07 19.02
CA ALA A 262 13.48 -21.66 19.40
C ALA A 262 14.74 -21.24 20.17
N ASP A 263 15.29 -22.11 21.01
CA ASP A 263 16.51 -21.82 21.77
C ASP A 263 17.72 -21.71 20.85
N GLU A 264 17.85 -22.58 19.83
CA GLU A 264 18.89 -22.46 18.81
C GLU A 264 18.74 -21.17 18.00
N SER A 265 17.49 -20.80 17.66
CA SER A 265 17.20 -19.54 16.99
C SER A 265 17.69 -18.32 17.79
N LEU A 266 17.44 -18.31 19.12
CA LEU A 266 17.91 -17.23 20.00
C LEU A 266 19.45 -17.18 20.08
N ILE A 267 20.14 -18.31 20.04
CA ILE A 267 21.61 -18.37 20.00
C ILE A 267 22.13 -17.66 18.73
N VAL A 268 21.58 -17.98 17.57
CA VAL A 268 21.96 -17.35 16.29
C VAL A 268 21.73 -15.83 16.33
N LEU A 269 20.60 -15.39 16.89
CA LEU A 269 20.31 -13.95 17.01
C LEU A 269 21.24 -13.23 17.99
N GLU A 270 21.65 -13.88 19.10
CA GLU A 270 22.61 -13.32 20.04
C GLU A 270 24.03 -13.24 19.44
N GLU A 271 24.43 -14.24 18.62
CA GLU A 271 25.66 -14.18 17.85
C GLU A 271 25.65 -12.99 16.88
N LEU A 272 24.55 -12.82 16.09
CA LEU A 272 24.39 -11.66 15.23
C LEU A 272 24.46 -10.33 15.98
N ARG A 273 23.82 -10.26 17.17
CA ARG A 273 23.80 -9.08 18.02
C ARG A 273 25.19 -8.72 18.55
N SER A 274 26.02 -9.74 18.84
CA SER A 274 27.37 -9.55 19.38
C SER A 274 28.38 -9.07 18.35
N GLU A 275 28.13 -9.28 17.06
CA GLU A 275 29.04 -8.91 15.99
C GLU A 275 28.96 -7.42 15.64
N GLU A 276 30.09 -6.70 15.80
CA GLU A 276 30.23 -5.27 15.55
C GLU A 276 29.74 -4.83 14.16
N LYS A 277 29.98 -5.70 13.14
CA LYS A 277 29.58 -5.41 11.75
C LYS A 277 28.06 -5.29 11.56
N PHE A 278 27.23 -5.83 12.46
CA PHE A 278 25.76 -5.82 12.33
C PHE A 278 25.08 -4.78 13.24
N LYS A 279 25.82 -3.86 13.82
CA LYS A 279 25.26 -2.79 14.69
C LYS A 279 24.15 -1.98 14.02
N ASP A 280 24.26 -1.73 12.73
CA ASP A 280 23.24 -1.00 11.97
C ASP A 280 21.99 -1.84 11.66
N LYS A 281 21.98 -3.11 12.05
CA LYS A 281 20.89 -4.07 11.85
C LYS A 281 20.24 -4.53 13.16
N LEU A 282 20.62 -3.93 14.30
CA LEU A 282 20.10 -4.31 15.61
C LEU A 282 18.58 -4.20 15.74
N ASP A 283 17.97 -3.25 15.04
CA ASP A 283 16.52 -3.11 14.99
C ASP A 283 15.81 -4.38 14.46
N GLN A 284 16.39 -5.04 13.46
CA GLN A 284 15.85 -6.28 12.88
C GLN A 284 16.13 -7.48 13.79
N ILE A 285 17.32 -7.56 14.37
CA ILE A 285 17.72 -8.65 15.28
C ILE A 285 16.84 -8.63 16.54
N GLU A 286 16.68 -7.47 17.17
CA GLU A 286 15.85 -7.32 18.37
C GLU A 286 14.37 -7.56 18.06
N LEU A 287 13.89 -7.15 16.88
CA LEU A 287 12.52 -7.44 16.44
C LEU A 287 12.28 -8.95 16.32
N GLU A 288 13.19 -9.71 15.69
CA GLU A 288 13.03 -11.16 15.56
C GLU A 288 13.17 -11.86 16.92
N THR A 289 14.05 -11.39 17.80
CA THR A 289 14.15 -11.89 19.18
C THR A 289 12.84 -11.69 19.93
N ALA A 290 12.22 -10.50 19.80
CA ALA A 290 10.91 -10.20 20.38
C ALA A 290 9.81 -11.12 19.81
N ASN A 291 9.84 -11.38 18.50
CA ASN A 291 8.90 -12.30 17.84
C ASN A 291 9.00 -13.72 18.43
N ILE A 292 10.22 -14.22 18.70
CA ILE A 292 10.42 -15.54 19.31
C ILE A 292 9.87 -15.57 20.73
N TYR A 293 10.13 -14.58 21.56
CA TYR A 293 9.57 -14.52 22.91
C TYR A 293 8.04 -14.46 22.90
N ASN A 294 7.46 -13.69 21.98
CA ASN A 294 6.01 -13.63 21.83
C ASN A 294 5.41 -15.01 21.45
N ASP A 295 6.06 -15.74 20.53
CA ASP A 295 5.61 -17.08 20.12
C ASP A 295 5.78 -18.12 21.24
N GLN A 296 6.79 -17.95 22.12
CA GLN A 296 6.96 -18.72 23.34
C GLN A 296 5.96 -18.34 24.46
N ASN A 297 5.05 -17.41 24.20
CA ASN A 297 4.11 -16.85 25.20
C ASN A 297 4.80 -16.13 26.39
N LYS A 298 6.04 -15.67 26.18
CA LYS A 298 6.77 -14.79 27.09
C LYS A 298 6.40 -13.33 26.77
N VAL A 299 5.16 -12.98 27.14
CA VAL A 299 4.53 -11.73 26.65
C VAL A 299 5.21 -10.49 27.21
N GLU A 300 5.66 -10.52 28.47
CA GLU A 300 6.33 -9.37 29.11
C GLU A 300 7.70 -9.08 28.47
N GLU A 301 8.53 -10.12 28.27
CA GLU A 301 9.83 -10.01 27.62
C GLU A 301 9.70 -9.55 26.17
N ALA A 302 8.70 -10.06 25.45
CA ALA A 302 8.39 -9.63 24.09
C ALA A 302 7.98 -8.16 24.04
N LEU A 303 7.11 -7.72 24.97
CA LEU A 303 6.62 -6.34 25.06
C LEU A 303 7.77 -5.35 25.37
N ASP A 304 8.68 -5.73 26.25
CA ASP A 304 9.86 -4.92 26.58
C ASP A 304 10.76 -4.74 25.35
N LEU A 305 11.08 -5.83 24.63
CA LEU A 305 11.88 -5.75 23.41
C LEU A 305 11.18 -4.98 22.29
N TYR A 306 9.90 -5.23 22.04
CA TYR A 306 9.15 -4.42 21.06
C TYR A 306 9.15 -2.94 21.45
N THR A 307 9.14 -2.63 22.77
CA THR A 307 9.22 -1.25 23.24
C THR A 307 10.60 -0.65 22.95
N ILE A 308 11.68 -1.42 23.16
CA ILE A 308 13.04 -1.02 22.81
C ILE A 308 13.14 -0.75 21.29
N VAL A 309 12.69 -1.69 20.46
CA VAL A 309 12.76 -1.53 18.99
C VAL A 309 11.98 -0.30 18.53
N ASP A 310 10.75 -0.10 19.03
CA ASP A 310 9.91 1.04 18.65
C ASP A 310 10.49 2.39 19.08
N THR A 311 11.17 2.46 20.25
CA THR A 311 11.63 3.73 20.81
C THR A 311 13.09 4.05 20.49
N THR A 312 13.94 3.03 20.35
CA THR A 312 15.39 3.21 20.11
C THR A 312 15.70 3.42 18.63
N TYR A 313 14.93 2.80 17.73
CA TYR A 313 15.17 2.85 16.27
C TYR A 313 14.04 3.55 15.49
N PRO A 314 13.66 4.79 15.88
CA PRO A 314 12.53 5.47 15.26
C PRO A 314 12.80 5.71 13.77
N GLY A 315 11.79 5.45 12.94
CA GLY A 315 11.86 5.64 11.49
C GLY A 315 12.42 4.48 10.70
N THR A 316 12.70 3.32 11.34
CA THR A 316 12.92 2.04 10.66
C THR A 316 11.61 1.31 10.40
N GLU A 317 11.62 0.33 9.51
CA GLU A 317 10.47 -0.56 9.29
C GLU A 317 10.22 -1.42 10.53
N SER A 318 11.29 -1.93 11.15
CA SER A 318 11.24 -2.74 12.38
C SER A 318 10.53 -1.99 13.51
N SER A 319 10.79 -0.69 13.70
CA SER A 319 10.09 0.16 14.67
C SER A 319 8.57 0.19 14.40
N GLY A 320 8.19 0.29 13.13
CA GLY A 320 6.78 0.28 12.76
C GLY A 320 6.08 -1.06 13.02
N ILE A 321 6.76 -2.17 12.76
CA ILE A 321 6.27 -3.53 13.05
C ILE A 321 6.18 -3.74 14.57
N ALA A 322 7.22 -3.34 15.32
CA ALA A 322 7.23 -3.44 16.77
C ALA A 322 6.09 -2.64 17.43
N ALA A 323 5.84 -1.41 16.97
CA ALA A 323 4.70 -0.61 17.43
C ALA A 323 3.36 -1.32 17.19
N PHE A 324 3.20 -1.98 16.04
CA PHE A 324 2.00 -2.75 15.72
C PHE A 324 1.86 -3.98 16.65
N LYS A 325 2.94 -4.73 16.87
CA LYS A 325 2.96 -5.89 17.77
C LYS A 325 2.65 -5.51 19.21
N ARG A 326 3.20 -4.38 19.69
CA ARG A 326 2.85 -3.79 21.00
C ARG A 326 1.37 -3.50 21.10
N ALA A 327 0.79 -2.86 20.07
CA ALA A 327 -0.64 -2.55 20.06
C ALA A 327 -1.48 -3.84 20.14
N GLN A 328 -1.09 -4.90 19.43
CA GLN A 328 -1.77 -6.20 19.49
C GLN A 328 -1.72 -6.84 20.87
N ILE A 329 -0.57 -6.81 21.54
CA ILE A 329 -0.42 -7.35 22.91
C ILE A 329 -1.28 -6.55 23.90
N ILE A 330 -1.22 -5.22 23.83
CA ILE A 330 -2.03 -4.36 24.73
C ILE A 330 -3.53 -4.57 24.50
N GLU A 331 -3.96 -4.76 23.23
CA GLU A 331 -5.34 -5.09 22.90
C GLU A 331 -5.78 -6.45 23.48
N LYS A 332 -4.98 -7.51 23.24
CA LYS A 332 -5.40 -8.88 23.47
C LYS A 332 -5.10 -9.39 24.87
N ASP A 333 -3.90 -9.12 25.38
CA ASP A 333 -3.41 -9.69 26.63
C ASP A 333 -3.73 -8.79 27.83
N TYR A 334 -3.63 -7.48 27.66
CA TYR A 334 -3.93 -6.51 28.70
C TYR A 334 -5.37 -5.96 28.62
N VAL A 335 -6.04 -6.12 27.47
CA VAL A 335 -7.42 -5.64 27.22
C VAL A 335 -7.58 -4.14 27.50
N ASP A 336 -6.51 -3.37 27.25
CA ASP A 336 -6.48 -1.92 27.38
C ASP A 336 -6.68 -1.28 26.00
N LEU A 337 -7.95 -1.02 25.66
CA LEU A 337 -8.34 -0.52 24.35
C LEU A 337 -7.90 0.94 24.12
N ASP A 338 -7.80 1.74 25.20
CA ASP A 338 -7.40 3.14 25.10
C ASP A 338 -5.89 3.25 24.78
N SER A 339 -5.05 2.49 25.49
CA SER A 339 -3.62 2.42 25.18
C SER A 339 -3.35 1.77 23.82
N ALA A 340 -4.11 0.74 23.44
CA ALA A 340 -4.03 0.10 22.14
C ALA A 340 -4.38 1.07 21.00
N GLU A 341 -5.42 1.91 21.17
CA GLU A 341 -5.80 2.95 20.19
C GLU A 341 -4.64 3.89 19.90
N VAL A 342 -4.00 4.41 20.95
CA VAL A 342 -2.85 5.33 20.82
C VAL A 342 -1.70 4.68 20.05
N LEU A 343 -1.40 3.41 20.34
CA LEU A 343 -0.35 2.66 19.66
C LEU A 343 -0.69 2.40 18.19
N TYR A 344 -1.91 1.93 17.88
CA TYR A 344 -2.34 1.73 16.49
C TYR A 344 -2.32 3.03 15.68
N LYS A 345 -2.74 4.14 16.27
CA LYS A 345 -2.66 5.46 15.62
C LYS A 345 -1.22 5.87 15.32
N ARG A 346 -0.28 5.54 16.19
CA ARG A 346 1.15 5.78 15.98
C ARG A 346 1.69 4.96 14.80
N VAL A 347 1.28 3.70 14.62
CA VAL A 347 1.72 2.84 13.50
C VAL A 347 1.52 3.51 12.15
N ALA A 348 0.42 4.25 11.96
CA ALA A 348 0.15 4.97 10.71
C ALA A 348 1.23 6.02 10.37
N GLN A 349 1.97 6.52 11.37
CA GLN A 349 3.02 7.55 11.23
C GLN A 349 4.43 6.95 11.08
N THR A 350 4.57 5.62 11.19
CA THR A 350 5.86 4.92 11.07
C THR A 350 6.15 4.48 9.64
N LYS A 351 7.29 3.79 9.41
CA LYS A 351 7.60 3.11 8.15
C LYS A 351 7.08 1.68 8.07
N ALA A 352 6.14 1.28 8.93
CA ALA A 352 5.50 -0.03 8.85
C ALA A 352 4.99 -0.35 7.45
N PRO A 353 4.93 -1.62 7.03
CA PRO A 353 4.32 -2.05 5.79
C PRO A 353 2.90 -1.51 5.63
N LEU A 354 2.50 -1.21 4.40
CA LEU A 354 1.20 -0.59 4.10
C LEU A 354 0.03 -1.42 4.63
N GLU A 355 0.14 -2.72 4.56
CA GLU A 355 -0.87 -3.64 5.09
C GLU A 355 -1.09 -3.45 6.59
N LEU A 356 0.00 -3.42 7.38
CA LEU A 356 -0.09 -3.18 8.83
C LEU A 356 -0.63 -1.79 9.16
N LYS A 357 -0.28 -0.78 8.37
CA LYS A 357 -0.86 0.57 8.51
C LYS A 357 -2.36 0.59 8.27
N ASN A 358 -2.84 -0.15 7.27
CA ASN A 358 -4.27 -0.26 6.97
C ASN A 358 -5.02 -0.95 8.11
N ILE A 359 -4.48 -2.07 8.62
CA ILE A 359 -5.04 -2.78 9.77
C ILE A 359 -5.05 -1.87 11.00
N ALA A 360 -3.94 -1.21 11.30
CA ALA A 360 -3.83 -0.30 12.45
C ALA A 360 -4.81 0.87 12.36
N SER A 361 -4.98 1.47 11.17
CA SER A 361 -5.95 2.55 10.96
C SER A 361 -7.39 2.09 11.16
N SER A 362 -7.74 0.89 10.70
CA SER A 362 -9.07 0.29 10.93
C SER A 362 -9.30 0.04 12.41
N LYS A 363 -8.36 -0.58 13.10
CA LYS A 363 -8.43 -0.85 14.54
C LYS A 363 -8.53 0.43 15.37
N SER A 364 -7.70 1.43 15.11
CA SER A 364 -7.77 2.73 15.77
C SER A 364 -9.14 3.38 15.60
N LYS A 365 -9.74 3.31 14.41
CA LYS A 365 -11.09 3.83 14.16
C LYS A 365 -12.15 3.10 14.98
N VAL A 366 -12.08 1.77 15.06
CA VAL A 366 -13.01 0.96 15.86
C VAL A 366 -12.94 1.37 17.34
N PHE A 367 -11.73 1.53 17.89
CA PHE A 367 -11.55 1.96 19.29
C PHE A 367 -12.05 3.38 19.54
N GLN A 368 -11.82 4.31 18.59
CA GLN A 368 -12.39 5.66 18.66
C GLN A 368 -13.93 5.63 18.67
N ASP A 369 -14.54 4.80 17.82
CA ASP A 369 -15.99 4.67 17.78
C ASP A 369 -16.53 4.04 19.08
N ILE A 370 -15.81 3.10 19.70
CA ILE A 370 -16.13 2.55 21.01
C ILE A 370 -16.04 3.64 22.09
N SER A 371 -14.92 4.33 22.19
CA SER A 371 -14.70 5.41 23.17
C SER A 371 -15.73 6.54 23.03
N LYS A 372 -16.05 6.94 21.80
CA LYS A 372 -17.10 7.92 21.50
C LYS A 372 -18.48 7.45 21.95
N ASN A 373 -18.82 6.18 21.73
CA ASN A 373 -20.10 5.65 22.15
C ASN A 373 -20.16 5.52 23.68
N TYR A 374 -19.07 5.11 24.36
CA TYR A 374 -19.01 5.11 25.82
C TYR A 374 -19.16 6.51 26.41
N SER A 375 -18.44 7.50 25.88
CA SER A 375 -18.58 8.89 26.32
C SER A 375 -20.00 9.41 26.14
N GLY A 376 -20.61 9.12 25.00
CA GLY A 376 -22.00 9.44 24.72
C GLY A 376 -23.00 8.74 25.65
N LEU A 377 -22.75 7.46 25.95
CA LEU A 377 -23.54 6.66 26.89
C LEU A 377 -23.50 7.26 28.31
N LEU A 378 -22.29 7.53 28.83
CA LEU A 378 -22.11 8.10 30.16
C LEU A 378 -22.78 9.47 30.30
N LEU A 379 -22.65 10.32 29.26
CA LEU A 379 -23.31 11.62 29.24
C LEU A 379 -24.84 11.47 29.29
N ASN A 380 -25.43 10.61 28.43
CA ASN A 380 -26.87 10.42 28.40
C ASN A 380 -27.41 9.75 29.66
N LEU A 381 -26.66 8.83 30.27
CA LEU A 381 -27.02 8.22 31.57
C LEU A 381 -27.06 9.29 32.68
N ARG A 382 -26.08 10.20 32.72
CA ARG A 382 -26.03 11.31 33.67
C ARG A 382 -27.21 12.26 33.45
N GLU A 383 -27.46 12.69 32.21
CA GLU A 383 -28.62 13.54 31.91
C GLU A 383 -29.95 12.87 32.26
N TYR A 384 -30.08 11.57 32.05
CA TYR A 384 -31.24 10.80 32.43
C TYR A 384 -31.46 10.76 33.98
N SER A 385 -30.35 10.61 34.75
CA SER A 385 -30.43 10.70 36.19
C SER A 385 -30.91 12.07 36.67
N TYR A 386 -30.50 13.16 35.99
CA TYR A 386 -30.98 14.51 36.33
C TYR A 386 -32.44 14.77 35.96
N VAL A 387 -32.99 14.06 34.96
CA VAL A 387 -34.44 14.07 34.66
C VAL A 387 -35.23 13.35 35.74
N LYS A 388 -34.68 12.25 36.28
CA LYS A 388 -35.33 11.50 37.38
C LYS A 388 -35.23 12.24 38.71
N ASP A 389 -34.11 12.85 39.02
CA ASP A 389 -33.86 13.58 40.25
C ASP A 389 -33.03 14.85 39.96
N SER A 390 -33.73 15.97 39.93
CA SER A 390 -33.11 17.29 39.64
C SER A 390 -32.12 17.75 40.72
N THR A 391 -32.17 17.15 41.94
CA THR A 391 -31.21 17.48 43.01
C THR A 391 -29.80 17.03 42.66
N LEU A 392 -29.66 15.93 41.91
CA LEU A 392 -28.39 15.43 41.43
C LEU A 392 -27.68 16.45 40.51
N TYR A 393 -28.44 17.12 39.65
CA TYR A 393 -27.86 18.19 38.81
C TYR A 393 -27.31 19.35 39.66
N VAL A 394 -28.05 19.76 40.69
CA VAL A 394 -27.58 20.87 41.54
C VAL A 394 -26.33 20.44 42.31
N ARG A 395 -26.33 19.22 42.87
CA ARG A 395 -25.16 18.66 43.55
C ARG A 395 -23.93 18.62 42.66
N ASP A 396 -24.05 18.02 41.49
CA ASP A 396 -22.93 17.79 40.56
C ASP A 396 -22.40 19.12 39.95
N SER A 397 -23.30 20.06 39.65
CA SER A 397 -22.94 21.40 39.21
C SER A 397 -22.18 22.19 40.29
N THR A 398 -22.59 22.01 41.58
CA THR A 398 -21.90 22.64 42.69
C THR A 398 -20.51 22.01 42.93
N LEU A 399 -20.40 20.70 42.86
CA LEU A 399 -19.12 19.99 42.97
C LEU A 399 -18.15 20.44 41.87
N TYR A 400 -18.63 20.51 40.65
CA TYR A 400 -17.83 21.00 39.51
C TYR A 400 -17.38 22.46 39.72
N ALA A 401 -18.27 23.36 40.09
CA ALA A 401 -17.98 24.75 40.32
C ALA A 401 -16.96 24.93 41.47
N ASN A 402 -17.14 24.21 42.60
CA ASN A 402 -16.22 24.26 43.72
C ASN A 402 -14.82 23.78 43.36
N TYR A 403 -14.70 22.70 42.60
CA TYR A 403 -13.40 22.20 42.13
C TYR A 403 -12.66 23.27 41.30
N PHE A 404 -13.33 23.85 40.28
CA PHE A 404 -12.71 24.84 39.40
C PHE A 404 -12.40 26.16 40.14
N THR A 405 -13.27 26.59 41.07
CA THR A 405 -12.98 27.76 41.92
C THR A 405 -11.73 27.54 42.78
N ARG A 406 -11.59 26.34 43.37
CA ARG A 406 -10.41 25.98 44.16
C ARG A 406 -9.14 25.90 43.29
N ARG A 407 -9.27 25.28 42.11
CA ARG A 407 -8.15 25.21 41.13
C ARG A 407 -7.71 26.60 40.69
N ASP A 408 -8.63 27.48 40.34
CA ASP A 408 -8.34 28.82 39.84
C ASP A 408 -7.74 29.68 40.95
N SER A 409 -8.17 29.49 42.21
CA SER A 409 -7.54 30.17 43.39
C SER A 409 -6.10 29.69 43.62
N LEU A 410 -5.81 28.38 43.51
CA LEU A 410 -4.47 27.83 43.59
C LEU A 410 -3.59 28.32 42.43
N THR A 411 -4.13 28.40 41.23
CA THR A 411 -3.42 28.91 40.04
C THR A 411 -3.04 30.39 40.21
N LYS A 412 -3.94 31.22 40.77
CA LYS A 412 -3.64 32.62 41.08
C LYS A 412 -2.51 32.72 42.12
N LEU A 413 -2.64 31.94 43.19
CA LEU A 413 -1.61 31.90 44.24
C LEU A 413 -0.26 31.41 43.71
N TYR A 414 -0.28 30.42 42.80
CA TYR A 414 0.93 29.97 42.08
C TYR A 414 1.60 31.11 41.31
N VAL A 415 0.83 31.88 40.54
CA VAL A 415 1.37 33.02 39.78
C VAL A 415 1.97 34.09 40.69
N GLU A 416 1.26 34.44 41.78
CA GLU A 416 1.73 35.43 42.77
C GLU A 416 3.01 34.95 43.46
N MET A 417 3.08 33.70 43.91
CA MET A 417 4.22 33.14 44.61
C MET A 417 5.42 32.92 43.70
N LYS A 418 5.19 32.61 42.44
CA LYS A 418 6.26 32.50 41.42
C LYS A 418 6.94 33.85 41.15
N GLN A 419 6.17 34.94 41.22
CA GLN A 419 6.71 36.29 41.07
C GLN A 419 7.55 36.71 42.30
N LEU A 420 7.24 36.14 43.47
CA LEU A 420 7.93 36.47 44.76
C LEU A 420 9.09 35.51 45.08
N GLY A 421 9.11 34.30 44.54
CA GLY A 421 9.82 33.17 45.13
C GLY A 421 11.17 32.76 44.52
N GLY A 422 11.80 33.49 43.63
CA GLY A 422 13.16 33.16 43.15
C GLY A 422 13.37 31.68 42.71
N ASN A 423 14.62 31.19 42.69
CA ASN A 423 15.03 29.87 42.16
C ASN A 423 14.67 28.64 43.02
N SER A 424 13.95 28.76 44.14
CA SER A 424 13.59 27.65 45.04
C SER A 424 12.08 27.39 45.15
N PHE A 425 11.34 27.76 44.14
CA PHE A 425 9.87 27.65 44.14
C PHE A 425 9.38 26.20 43.89
N ASP A 426 8.65 25.63 44.84
CA ASP A 426 8.04 24.31 44.71
C ASP A 426 6.62 24.41 44.09
N SER A 427 6.51 24.11 42.80
CA SER A 427 5.27 24.18 42.04
C SER A 427 4.23 23.16 42.47
N THR A 428 4.64 22.07 43.10
CA THR A 428 3.72 20.94 43.44
C THR A 428 2.75 21.31 44.56
N LYS A 429 3.07 22.30 45.37
CA LYS A 429 2.21 22.80 46.48
C LYS A 429 0.99 23.57 45.99
N TYR A 430 0.99 24.04 44.74
CA TYR A 430 -0.03 24.91 44.20
C TYR A 430 -0.86 24.23 43.10
N SER A 431 -0.77 22.91 42.98
CA SER A 431 -1.61 22.11 42.07
C SER A 431 -2.58 21.26 42.87
N LEU A 432 -3.81 21.12 42.36
CA LEU A 432 -4.75 20.14 42.90
C LEU A 432 -4.23 18.74 42.53
N LYS A 433 -4.15 17.87 43.55
CA LYS A 433 -3.82 16.44 43.34
C LYS A 433 -5.03 15.61 42.91
N GLU A 434 -6.23 16.17 43.08
CA GLU A 434 -7.51 15.56 42.73
C GLU A 434 -7.84 15.86 41.28
N GLU A 435 -8.40 14.90 40.58
CA GLU A 435 -8.93 15.09 39.22
C GLU A 435 -10.28 15.83 39.27
N PRO A 436 -10.67 16.51 38.17
CA PRO A 436 -11.98 17.13 38.11
C PRO A 436 -13.10 16.07 38.26
N PRO A 437 -14.16 16.37 39.01
CA PRO A 437 -15.22 15.41 39.30
C PRO A 437 -15.96 14.94 38.05
N PHE A 438 -15.85 15.67 36.95
CA PHE A 438 -16.46 15.38 35.65
C PHE A 438 -15.60 15.95 34.51
N ASP A 439 -15.54 15.26 33.38
CA ASP A 439 -14.80 15.70 32.18
C ASP A 439 -15.31 17.03 31.61
N SER A 440 -16.59 17.32 31.82
CA SER A 440 -17.23 18.55 31.37
C SER A 440 -18.25 19.06 32.37
N LYS A 441 -18.50 20.38 32.32
CA LYS A 441 -19.51 21.02 33.17
C LYS A 441 -20.87 20.36 33.00
N PRO A 442 -21.53 19.91 34.12
CA PRO A 442 -22.89 19.37 34.05
C PRO A 442 -23.86 20.35 33.41
N LYS A 443 -24.67 19.84 32.50
CA LYS A 443 -25.70 20.64 31.81
C LYS A 443 -27.09 20.19 32.24
N ARG A 444 -28.03 21.13 32.28
CA ARG A 444 -29.43 20.78 32.45
C ARG A 444 -29.93 19.96 31.28
N PRO A 445 -30.65 18.85 31.53
CA PRO A 445 -31.23 18.08 30.44
C PRO A 445 -32.21 18.94 29.62
N THR A 446 -32.07 18.87 28.31
CA THR A 446 -33.00 19.53 27.35
C THR A 446 -33.89 18.52 26.64
N LEU A 447 -33.59 17.24 26.81
CA LEU A 447 -34.31 16.14 26.18
C LEU A 447 -35.27 15.48 27.16
N SER A 448 -36.37 14.92 26.63
CA SER A 448 -37.28 14.07 27.40
C SER A 448 -36.62 12.77 27.85
N ALA A 449 -37.15 12.16 28.89
CA ALA A 449 -36.70 10.85 29.39
C ALA A 449 -36.66 9.79 28.29
N ASP A 450 -37.68 9.70 27.44
CA ASP A 450 -37.79 8.74 26.34
C ASP A 450 -36.73 8.97 25.26
N SER A 451 -36.44 10.25 24.96
CA SER A 451 -35.38 10.59 24.02
C SER A 451 -34.00 10.20 24.55
N LEU A 452 -33.74 10.39 25.84
CA LEU A 452 -32.49 9.98 26.50
C LEU A 452 -32.38 8.46 26.56
N ILE A 453 -33.43 7.73 26.91
CA ILE A 453 -33.47 6.26 26.87
C ILE A 453 -33.13 5.76 25.46
N THR A 454 -33.73 6.35 24.43
CA THR A 454 -33.44 5.98 23.03
C THR A 454 -31.98 6.16 22.66
N ARG A 455 -31.33 7.23 23.15
CA ARG A 455 -29.90 7.47 22.92
C ARG A 455 -29.02 6.50 23.72
N ILE A 456 -29.37 6.25 24.98
CA ILE A 456 -28.66 5.27 25.83
C ILE A 456 -28.66 3.90 25.15
N VAL A 457 -29.84 3.43 24.72
CA VAL A 457 -29.98 2.13 24.05
C VAL A 457 -29.22 2.11 22.74
N LYS A 458 -29.26 3.20 21.97
CA LYS A 458 -28.44 3.33 20.75
C LYS A 458 -26.96 3.10 21.05
N HIS A 459 -26.40 3.84 22.01
CA HIS A 459 -24.96 3.70 22.32
C HIS A 459 -24.61 2.30 22.80
N LYS A 460 -25.44 1.68 23.68
CA LYS A 460 -25.23 0.29 24.12
C LYS A 460 -25.26 -0.69 22.95
N TYR A 461 -26.20 -0.52 22.02
CA TYR A 461 -26.34 -1.36 20.85
C TYR A 461 -25.12 -1.22 19.89
N GLU A 462 -24.68 0.00 19.64
CA GLU A 462 -23.49 0.25 18.81
C GLU A 462 -22.21 -0.29 19.45
N ILE A 463 -22.03 -0.13 20.78
CA ILE A 463 -20.92 -0.73 21.52
C ILE A 463 -20.95 -2.25 21.38
N ALA A 464 -22.12 -2.87 21.58
CA ALA A 464 -22.27 -4.32 21.45
C ALA A 464 -21.93 -4.82 20.04
N ASN A 465 -22.38 -4.11 18.99
CA ASN A 465 -22.06 -4.46 17.63
C ASN A 465 -20.56 -4.34 17.33
N LEU A 466 -19.88 -3.30 17.84
CA LEU A 466 -18.43 -3.14 17.67
C LEU A 466 -17.65 -4.25 18.38
N TYR A 467 -18.07 -4.64 19.58
CA TYR A 467 -17.46 -5.78 20.27
C TYR A 467 -17.70 -7.11 19.55
N PHE A 468 -18.90 -7.32 18.99
CA PHE A 468 -19.23 -8.58 18.34
C PHE A 468 -18.61 -8.71 16.94
N GLY A 469 -18.76 -7.66 16.12
CA GLY A 469 -18.40 -7.72 14.69
C GLY A 469 -16.97 -7.33 14.38
N GLU A 470 -16.39 -6.39 15.17
CA GLU A 470 -15.07 -5.82 14.83
C GLU A 470 -13.95 -6.31 15.76
N LEU A 471 -14.26 -6.57 17.02
CA LEU A 471 -13.29 -7.03 18.02
C LEU A 471 -13.39 -8.51 18.34
N GLU A 472 -14.45 -9.17 17.90
CA GLU A 472 -14.75 -10.60 18.18
C GLU A 472 -14.80 -10.92 19.69
N ILE A 473 -15.10 -9.93 20.53
CA ILE A 473 -15.26 -10.08 21.99
C ILE A 473 -16.74 -10.36 22.29
N ALA A 474 -17.15 -11.59 22.00
CA ALA A 474 -18.55 -12.01 22.03
C ALA A 474 -19.21 -11.81 23.41
N ASP A 475 -18.50 -12.06 24.52
CA ASP A 475 -19.04 -11.93 25.86
C ASP A 475 -19.40 -10.49 26.24
N SER A 476 -18.56 -9.52 25.87
CA SER A 476 -18.87 -8.11 26.10
C SER A 476 -20.09 -7.64 25.30
N ALA A 477 -20.23 -8.12 24.07
CA ALA A 477 -21.41 -7.86 23.26
C ALA A 477 -22.68 -8.46 23.90
N PHE A 478 -22.60 -9.70 24.35
CA PHE A 478 -23.70 -10.41 25.01
C PHE A 478 -24.24 -9.65 26.22
N TYR A 479 -23.36 -9.15 27.10
CA TYR A 479 -23.79 -8.38 28.28
C TYR A 479 -24.54 -7.11 27.86
N ASN A 480 -24.04 -6.35 26.90
CA ASN A 480 -24.72 -5.16 26.42
C ASN A 480 -26.09 -5.47 25.79
N TYR A 481 -26.19 -6.52 24.96
CA TYR A 481 -27.48 -6.94 24.39
C TYR A 481 -28.48 -7.37 25.47
N LYS A 482 -28.05 -8.14 26.44
CA LYS A 482 -28.92 -8.54 27.56
C LYS A 482 -29.38 -7.36 28.39
N GLU A 483 -28.50 -6.42 28.69
CA GLU A 483 -28.85 -5.23 29.44
C GLU A 483 -29.89 -4.37 28.70
N ILE A 484 -29.78 -4.25 27.37
CA ILE A 484 -30.79 -3.58 26.56
C ILE A 484 -32.15 -4.26 26.69
N LEU A 485 -32.22 -5.58 26.62
CA LEU A 485 -33.48 -6.34 26.68
C LEU A 485 -34.10 -6.31 28.04
N ASN A 486 -33.32 -6.33 29.13
CA ASN A 486 -33.79 -6.36 30.51
C ASN A 486 -34.18 -4.99 31.05
N ASP A 487 -33.34 -3.97 30.82
CA ASP A 487 -33.50 -2.66 31.46
C ASP A 487 -34.33 -1.68 30.60
N TYR A 488 -34.41 -1.96 29.28
CA TYR A 488 -35.11 -1.10 28.31
C TYR A 488 -36.06 -1.92 27.40
N PRO A 489 -37.10 -2.57 27.98
CA PRO A 489 -37.94 -3.52 27.23
C PRO A 489 -38.82 -2.89 26.14
N VAL A 490 -38.96 -1.58 26.14
CA VAL A 490 -39.78 -0.85 25.14
C VAL A 490 -38.91 0.16 24.36
N THR A 491 -38.20 -0.32 23.37
CA THR A 491 -37.39 0.56 22.50
C THR A 491 -37.46 0.10 21.06
N ARG A 492 -37.19 1.02 20.13
CA ARG A 492 -37.06 0.69 18.69
C ARG A 492 -35.88 -0.22 18.35
N TYR A 493 -35.00 -0.52 19.29
CA TYR A 493 -33.87 -1.44 19.11
C TYR A 493 -34.19 -2.89 19.54
N GLN A 494 -35.39 -3.15 20.07
CA GLN A 494 -35.75 -4.44 20.61
C GLN A 494 -35.56 -5.59 19.59
N ALA A 495 -36.18 -5.48 18.42
CA ALA A 495 -36.09 -6.50 17.38
C ALA A 495 -34.65 -6.72 16.90
N ARG A 496 -33.89 -5.63 16.71
CA ARG A 496 -32.48 -5.70 16.30
C ARG A 496 -31.61 -6.34 17.37
N THR A 497 -31.87 -6.04 18.65
CA THR A 497 -31.12 -6.62 19.78
C THR A 497 -31.43 -8.10 19.94
N LEU A 498 -32.71 -8.53 19.81
CA LEU A 498 -33.09 -9.94 19.81
C LEU A 498 -32.42 -10.70 18.66
N TYR A 499 -32.40 -10.12 17.45
CA TYR A 499 -31.72 -10.70 16.31
C TYR A 499 -30.19 -10.82 16.54
N ALA A 500 -29.55 -9.77 17.04
CA ALA A 500 -28.12 -9.78 17.33
C ALA A 500 -27.77 -10.81 18.42
N LEU A 501 -28.58 -10.92 19.46
CA LEU A 501 -28.41 -11.94 20.49
C LEU A 501 -28.66 -13.36 19.93
N GLY A 502 -29.61 -13.52 19.01
CA GLY A 502 -29.81 -14.77 18.27
C GLY A 502 -28.59 -15.14 17.43
N THR A 503 -27.99 -14.17 16.78
CA THR A 503 -26.73 -14.37 16.02
C THR A 503 -25.58 -14.78 16.96
N TYR A 504 -25.46 -14.14 18.12
CA TYR A 504 -24.50 -14.54 19.17
C TYR A 504 -24.66 -16.01 19.54
N TYR A 505 -25.89 -16.47 19.88
CA TYR A 505 -26.11 -17.87 20.22
C TYR A 505 -25.84 -18.83 19.05
N LEU A 506 -26.09 -18.40 17.83
CA LEU A 506 -25.79 -19.22 16.66
C LEU A 506 -24.26 -19.40 16.49
N THR A 507 -23.46 -18.36 16.72
CA THR A 507 -21.99 -18.43 16.63
C THR A 507 -21.38 -19.21 17.79
N THR A 508 -21.99 -19.19 18.97
CA THR A 508 -21.56 -19.98 20.13
C THR A 508 -22.10 -21.43 20.16
N GLY A 509 -22.84 -21.84 19.11
CA GLY A 509 -23.33 -23.21 18.92
C GLY A 509 -24.66 -23.53 19.58
N ASP A 510 -25.31 -22.59 20.28
CA ASP A 510 -26.63 -22.78 20.92
C ASP A 510 -27.75 -22.44 19.92
N LYS A 511 -28.01 -23.38 19.01
CA LYS A 511 -29.00 -23.21 17.96
C LYS A 511 -30.42 -23.07 18.50
N GLU A 512 -30.78 -23.77 19.60
CA GLU A 512 -32.13 -23.72 20.15
C GLU A 512 -32.47 -22.32 20.66
N LYS A 513 -31.56 -21.69 21.41
CA LYS A 513 -31.73 -20.29 21.84
C LYS A 513 -31.75 -19.32 20.70
N ALA A 514 -30.87 -19.54 19.69
CA ALA A 514 -30.84 -18.71 18.51
C ALA A 514 -32.19 -18.75 17.77
N ASP A 515 -32.69 -19.94 17.48
CA ASP A 515 -33.99 -20.14 16.79
C ASP A 515 -35.16 -19.55 17.60
N SER A 516 -35.14 -19.69 18.94
CA SER A 516 -36.15 -19.06 19.80
C SER A 516 -36.16 -17.54 19.66
N LEU A 517 -35.02 -16.90 19.66
CA LEU A 517 -34.89 -15.43 19.53
C LEU A 517 -35.27 -14.95 18.13
N PHE A 518 -34.87 -15.67 17.08
CA PHE A 518 -35.28 -15.36 15.70
C PHE A 518 -36.81 -15.54 15.52
N ASN A 519 -37.42 -16.54 16.15
CA ASN A 519 -38.87 -16.70 16.16
C ASN A 519 -39.55 -15.51 16.85
N LEU A 520 -39.04 -15.05 18.01
CA LEU A 520 -39.56 -13.84 18.66
C LEU A 520 -39.54 -12.63 17.74
N VAL A 521 -38.46 -12.46 16.99
CA VAL A 521 -38.37 -11.36 15.97
C VAL A 521 -39.41 -11.57 14.90
N TYR A 522 -39.51 -12.77 14.33
CA TYR A 522 -40.40 -13.09 13.23
C TYR A 522 -41.89 -12.94 13.59
N ASP A 523 -42.25 -13.34 14.77
CA ASP A 523 -43.68 -13.35 15.20
C ASP A 523 -44.15 -11.98 15.69
N ASN A 524 -43.30 -11.21 16.40
CA ASN A 524 -43.69 -9.98 17.08
C ASN A 524 -43.33 -8.67 16.34
N TYR A 525 -42.39 -8.70 15.38
CA TYR A 525 -41.87 -7.47 14.74
C TYR A 525 -42.01 -7.50 13.21
N LYS A 526 -43.21 -7.87 12.74
CA LYS A 526 -43.52 -8.08 11.30
C LYS A 526 -43.38 -6.86 10.43
N GLU A 527 -43.40 -5.66 11.03
CA GLU A 527 -43.26 -4.39 10.31
C GLU A 527 -41.80 -3.94 10.17
N GLU A 528 -40.85 -4.55 10.88
CA GLU A 528 -39.45 -4.17 10.87
C GLU A 528 -38.65 -4.96 9.82
N LYS A 529 -37.73 -4.28 9.11
CA LYS A 529 -36.91 -4.92 8.06
C LYS A 529 -36.12 -6.15 8.57
N ILE A 530 -35.75 -6.16 9.86
CA ILE A 530 -34.99 -7.24 10.47
C ILE A 530 -35.76 -8.58 10.52
N VAL A 531 -37.08 -8.55 10.36
CA VAL A 531 -37.92 -9.75 10.33
C VAL A 531 -37.53 -10.70 9.20
N ASN A 532 -37.15 -10.14 8.04
CA ASN A 532 -36.75 -10.94 6.88
C ASN A 532 -35.36 -11.59 7.05
N ALA A 533 -34.47 -10.94 7.79
CA ALA A 533 -33.20 -11.55 8.19
C ALA A 533 -33.42 -12.72 9.18
N ALA A 534 -34.35 -12.56 10.13
CA ALA A 534 -34.74 -13.65 11.03
C ALA A 534 -35.44 -14.80 10.28
N ALA A 535 -36.33 -14.48 9.32
CA ALA A 535 -36.97 -15.47 8.46
C ALA A 535 -35.95 -16.32 7.68
N GLU A 536 -34.93 -15.69 7.14
CA GLU A 536 -33.83 -16.35 6.41
C GLU A 536 -33.06 -17.33 7.31
N LYS A 537 -32.71 -16.91 8.53
CA LYS A 537 -32.05 -17.79 9.49
C LYS A 537 -32.90 -18.98 9.92
N LEU A 538 -34.22 -18.81 9.94
CA LEU A 538 -35.21 -19.85 10.31
C LEU A 538 -35.67 -20.71 9.09
N GLY A 539 -35.30 -20.37 7.87
CA GLY A 539 -35.85 -20.99 6.67
C GLY A 539 -37.35 -20.72 6.47
N LYS A 540 -37.88 -19.62 7.03
CA LYS A 540 -39.30 -19.22 6.92
C LYS A 540 -39.49 -18.28 5.70
N ILE A 541 -40.78 -18.13 5.30
CA ILE A 541 -41.19 -17.24 4.21
C ILE A 541 -40.94 -15.78 4.63
N LYS A 542 -40.28 -15.03 3.76
CA LYS A 542 -40.07 -13.58 3.96
C LYS A 542 -41.40 -12.83 3.94
N ILE A 543 -41.58 -11.88 4.84
CA ILE A 543 -42.78 -11.05 4.94
C ILE A 543 -42.63 -9.88 3.94
N ALA A 544 -43.65 -9.63 3.13
CA ALA A 544 -43.73 -8.46 2.27
C ALA A 544 -43.87 -7.21 3.13
N LEU A 545 -42.78 -6.48 3.33
CA LEU A 545 -42.77 -5.21 3.98
C LEU A 545 -43.23 -4.12 3.00
N ASN A 546 -43.75 -2.98 3.51
CA ASN A 546 -43.91 -1.75 2.72
C ASN A 546 -42.51 -1.21 2.37
N VAL A 547 -41.86 -1.89 1.42
CA VAL A 547 -40.55 -1.51 0.91
C VAL A 547 -40.76 -0.37 -0.06
N ASP A 548 -39.94 0.68 0.03
CA ASP A 548 -39.85 1.68 -1.04
C ASP A 548 -39.62 0.93 -2.36
N PRO A 549 -40.50 1.02 -3.35
CA PRO A 549 -40.33 0.34 -4.63
C PRO A 549 -38.97 0.61 -5.30
N ALA A 550 -38.38 1.74 -4.98
CA ALA A 550 -37.02 2.10 -5.40
C ALA A 550 -35.94 1.21 -4.75
N GLU A 551 -36.15 0.73 -3.51
CA GLU A 551 -35.19 -0.16 -2.83
C GLU A 551 -35.12 -1.52 -3.55
N GLU A 552 -36.27 -2.09 -3.89
CA GLU A 552 -36.35 -3.38 -4.60
C GLU A 552 -35.68 -3.30 -5.99
N MET A 553 -35.98 -2.24 -6.72
CA MET A 553 -35.35 -1.97 -8.02
C MET A 553 -33.83 -1.75 -7.88
N PHE A 554 -33.39 -1.07 -6.81
CA PHE A 554 -31.99 -0.83 -6.53
C PHE A 554 -31.24 -2.13 -6.24
N VAL A 555 -31.78 -3.00 -5.38
CA VAL A 555 -31.22 -4.32 -5.06
C VAL A 555 -31.14 -5.21 -6.31
N SER A 556 -32.16 -5.14 -7.18
CA SER A 556 -32.14 -5.85 -8.46
C SER A 556 -31.01 -5.34 -9.37
N ALA A 557 -30.75 -4.03 -9.37
CA ALA A 557 -29.65 -3.45 -10.14
C ALA A 557 -28.28 -3.80 -9.54
N GLU A 558 -28.15 -3.91 -8.21
CA GLU A 558 -26.95 -4.43 -7.54
C GLU A 558 -26.65 -5.87 -7.94
N ALA A 559 -27.68 -6.74 -7.99
CA ALA A 559 -27.52 -8.12 -8.44
C ALA A 559 -27.01 -8.21 -9.90
N VAL A 560 -27.42 -7.31 -10.77
CA VAL A 560 -26.88 -7.22 -12.14
C VAL A 560 -25.43 -6.77 -12.13
N TYR A 561 -25.07 -5.81 -11.29
CA TYR A 561 -23.69 -5.33 -11.12
C TYR A 561 -22.75 -6.46 -10.67
N ASP A 562 -23.17 -7.30 -9.72
CA ASP A 562 -22.41 -8.42 -9.19
C ASP A 562 -22.07 -9.46 -10.28
N THR A 563 -22.91 -9.55 -11.35
CA THR A 563 -22.61 -10.39 -12.53
C THR A 563 -21.60 -9.75 -13.49
N LYS A 564 -21.02 -8.58 -13.14
CA LYS A 564 -20.08 -7.78 -13.96
C LYS A 564 -20.66 -7.29 -15.29
N LYS A 565 -21.98 -7.25 -15.43
CA LYS A 565 -22.66 -6.69 -16.58
C LYS A 565 -22.87 -5.18 -16.41
N TYR A 566 -21.78 -4.44 -16.41
CA TYR A 566 -21.72 -3.04 -16.03
C TYR A 566 -22.69 -2.13 -16.80
N ASN A 567 -22.83 -2.31 -18.12
CA ASN A 567 -23.74 -1.49 -18.93
C ASN A 567 -25.22 -1.77 -18.62
N GLU A 568 -25.58 -3.02 -18.34
CA GLU A 568 -26.93 -3.41 -17.93
C GLU A 568 -27.23 -2.86 -16.52
N ALA A 569 -26.25 -2.96 -15.60
CA ALA A 569 -26.35 -2.41 -14.25
C ALA A 569 -26.54 -0.88 -14.26
N ILE A 570 -25.76 -0.15 -15.05
CA ILE A 570 -25.91 1.31 -15.22
C ILE A 570 -27.32 1.67 -15.65
N LYS A 571 -27.87 0.93 -16.64
CA LYS A 571 -29.24 1.15 -17.11
C LYS A 571 -30.26 0.90 -16.01
N ALA A 572 -30.11 -0.21 -15.28
CA ALA A 572 -31.00 -0.56 -14.16
C ALA A 572 -30.95 0.50 -13.03
N PHE A 573 -29.77 0.94 -12.63
CA PHE A 573 -29.63 2.03 -11.65
C PHE A 573 -30.21 3.37 -12.17
N TYR A 574 -30.05 3.65 -13.47
CA TYR A 574 -30.65 4.85 -14.05
C TYR A 574 -32.18 4.80 -13.98
N ASP A 575 -32.78 3.63 -14.25
CA ASP A 575 -34.22 3.42 -14.14
C ASP A 575 -34.74 3.63 -12.71
N VAL A 576 -34.00 3.24 -11.67
CA VAL A 576 -34.30 3.56 -10.27
C VAL A 576 -34.41 5.09 -10.07
N SER A 577 -33.38 5.82 -10.50
CA SER A 577 -33.32 7.27 -10.32
C SER A 577 -34.40 8.04 -11.12
N LYS A 578 -34.80 7.48 -12.26
CA LYS A 578 -35.81 8.03 -13.16
C LYS A 578 -37.24 7.78 -12.65
N ASN A 579 -37.51 6.56 -12.19
CA ASN A 579 -38.88 6.15 -11.81
C ASN A 579 -39.22 6.60 -10.39
N HIS A 580 -38.22 6.75 -9.51
CA HIS A 580 -38.41 7.11 -8.11
C HIS A 580 -37.54 8.30 -7.69
N PRO A 581 -37.65 9.49 -8.33
CA PRO A 581 -36.74 10.61 -8.13
C PRO A 581 -36.77 11.21 -6.71
N LYS A 582 -37.80 10.94 -5.93
CA LYS A 582 -37.93 11.41 -4.53
C LYS A 582 -37.39 10.44 -3.50
N SER A 583 -37.09 9.19 -3.90
CA SER A 583 -36.51 8.18 -3.02
C SER A 583 -35.04 8.49 -2.73
N THR A 584 -34.57 8.10 -1.53
CA THR A 584 -33.15 8.17 -1.19
C THR A 584 -32.29 7.28 -2.09
N PHE A 585 -32.88 6.22 -2.65
CA PHE A 585 -32.24 5.32 -3.60
C PHE A 585 -31.96 5.96 -4.96
N ALA A 586 -32.66 7.02 -5.33
CA ALA A 586 -32.35 7.76 -6.56
C ALA A 586 -30.97 8.43 -6.51
N ALA A 587 -30.65 9.08 -5.40
CA ALA A 587 -29.31 9.67 -5.19
C ALA A 587 -28.22 8.59 -5.08
N LYS A 588 -28.51 7.48 -4.38
CA LYS A 588 -27.62 6.32 -4.27
C LYS A 588 -27.34 5.72 -5.65
N SER A 589 -28.36 5.56 -6.48
CA SER A 589 -28.22 5.02 -7.84
C SER A 589 -27.32 5.87 -8.73
N LEU A 590 -27.50 7.19 -8.74
CA LEU A 590 -26.61 8.07 -9.51
C LEU A 590 -25.17 8.01 -9.01
N TYR A 591 -24.96 7.92 -7.70
CA TYR A 591 -23.62 7.70 -7.14
C TYR A 591 -23.00 6.39 -7.64
N THR A 592 -23.76 5.29 -7.59
CA THR A 592 -23.32 3.97 -8.05
C THR A 592 -23.00 3.95 -9.56
N ILE A 593 -23.81 4.60 -10.37
CA ILE A 593 -23.53 4.77 -11.83
C ILE A 593 -22.19 5.48 -12.02
N GLY A 594 -21.97 6.61 -11.31
CA GLY A 594 -20.71 7.33 -11.38
C GLY A 594 -19.53 6.48 -10.93
N PHE A 595 -19.71 5.67 -9.88
CA PHE A 595 -18.70 4.74 -9.38
C PHE A 595 -18.32 3.66 -10.41
N ILE A 596 -19.31 3.03 -11.04
CA ILE A 596 -19.09 2.01 -12.09
C ILE A 596 -18.35 2.62 -13.29
N LEU A 597 -18.79 3.80 -13.74
CA LEU A 597 -18.14 4.48 -14.87
C LEU A 597 -16.68 4.83 -14.57
N GLU A 598 -16.38 5.23 -13.35
CA GLU A 598 -15.04 5.64 -12.95
C GLU A 598 -14.10 4.46 -12.72
N ASN A 599 -14.53 3.47 -11.91
CA ASN A 599 -13.64 2.43 -11.40
C ASN A 599 -13.64 1.16 -12.26
N ASP A 600 -14.82 0.77 -12.77
CA ASP A 600 -14.95 -0.49 -13.54
C ASP A 600 -14.77 -0.26 -15.04
N LEU A 601 -15.29 0.83 -15.58
CA LEU A 601 -15.22 1.15 -17.02
C LEU A 601 -14.14 2.18 -17.37
N GLN A 602 -13.53 2.84 -16.39
CA GLN A 602 -12.48 3.87 -16.54
C GLN A 602 -12.90 5.05 -17.46
N LEU A 603 -14.19 5.39 -17.47
CA LEU A 603 -14.79 6.46 -18.26
C LEU A 603 -14.97 7.73 -17.40
N SER A 604 -13.85 8.38 -17.03
CA SER A 604 -13.80 9.51 -16.10
C SER A 604 -14.69 10.69 -16.50
N ASP A 605 -14.77 11.04 -17.79
CA ASP A 605 -15.65 12.15 -18.27
C ASP A 605 -17.14 11.83 -18.10
N SER A 606 -17.53 10.57 -18.35
CA SER A 606 -18.90 10.12 -18.15
C SER A 606 -19.25 10.07 -16.66
N ALA A 607 -18.33 9.59 -15.82
CA ALA A 607 -18.47 9.58 -14.37
C ALA A 607 -18.65 11.00 -13.82
N ALA A 608 -17.82 11.96 -14.26
CA ALA A 608 -17.91 13.36 -13.88
C ALA A 608 -19.27 13.98 -14.24
N SER A 609 -19.84 13.66 -15.40
CA SER A 609 -21.16 14.12 -15.83
C SER A 609 -22.28 13.58 -14.93
N VAL A 610 -22.20 12.31 -14.53
CA VAL A 610 -23.18 11.69 -13.63
C VAL A 610 -23.07 12.28 -12.21
N TYR A 611 -21.85 12.47 -11.70
CA TYR A 611 -21.63 13.11 -10.40
C TYR A 611 -22.09 14.58 -10.38
N ASP A 612 -21.95 15.30 -11.49
CA ASP A 612 -22.48 16.68 -11.61
C ASP A 612 -24.02 16.67 -11.57
N SER A 613 -24.64 15.71 -12.26
CA SER A 613 -26.11 15.52 -12.20
C SER A 613 -26.58 15.15 -10.79
N LEU A 614 -25.84 14.32 -10.05
CA LEU A 614 -26.10 13.98 -8.66
C LEU A 614 -26.01 15.23 -7.76
N ALA A 615 -24.94 16.02 -7.92
CA ALA A 615 -24.72 17.23 -7.12
C ALA A 615 -25.79 18.31 -7.38
N ILE A 616 -26.29 18.41 -8.60
CA ILE A 616 -27.36 19.36 -8.95
C ILE A 616 -28.72 18.89 -8.44
N LYS A 617 -29.09 17.62 -8.69
CA LYS A 617 -30.43 17.12 -8.40
C LYS A 617 -30.64 16.77 -6.92
N TYR A 618 -29.60 16.35 -6.21
CA TYR A 618 -29.66 15.83 -4.84
C TYR A 618 -28.62 16.48 -3.93
N ASN A 619 -28.48 17.79 -4.01
CA ASN A 619 -27.43 18.61 -3.37
C ASN A 619 -27.30 18.43 -1.85
N THR A 620 -28.36 18.03 -1.16
CA THR A 620 -28.39 17.77 0.30
C THR A 620 -28.09 16.31 0.67
N SER A 621 -28.01 15.41 -0.30
CA SER A 621 -27.74 14.01 -0.03
C SER A 621 -26.28 13.79 0.40
N THR A 622 -26.04 12.80 1.27
CA THR A 622 -24.70 12.39 1.67
C THR A 622 -23.84 11.98 0.49
N TYR A 623 -24.46 11.39 -0.54
CA TYR A 623 -23.79 10.98 -1.78
C TYR A 623 -23.31 12.17 -2.61
N ALA A 624 -24.10 13.22 -2.72
CA ALA A 624 -23.68 14.45 -3.41
C ALA A 624 -22.54 15.16 -2.66
N LEU A 625 -22.59 15.17 -1.33
CA LEU A 625 -21.53 15.75 -0.52
C LEU A 625 -20.19 14.96 -0.65
N SER A 626 -20.26 13.62 -0.72
CA SER A 626 -19.07 12.77 -0.84
C SER A 626 -18.33 12.94 -2.17
N VAL A 627 -19.04 13.26 -3.27
CA VAL A 627 -18.42 13.44 -4.59
C VAL A 627 -17.95 14.87 -4.87
N LYS A 628 -18.20 15.82 -4.00
CA LYS A 628 -17.91 17.24 -4.22
C LYS A 628 -16.43 17.52 -4.54
N ASN A 629 -15.53 16.97 -3.74
CA ASN A 629 -14.08 17.14 -3.93
C ASN A 629 -13.60 16.42 -5.20
N LYS A 630 -14.14 15.24 -5.46
CA LYS A 630 -13.84 14.44 -6.65
C LYS A 630 -14.29 15.16 -7.92
N LEU A 631 -15.48 15.75 -7.92
CA LEU A 631 -16.00 16.54 -9.02
C LEU A 631 -15.14 17.79 -9.31
N GLN A 632 -14.62 18.42 -8.26
CA GLN A 632 -13.70 19.56 -8.41
C GLN A 632 -12.38 19.11 -9.06
N PHE A 633 -11.86 17.95 -8.69
CA PHE A 633 -10.67 17.36 -9.31
C PHE A 633 -10.89 17.08 -10.80
N PHE A 634 -11.98 16.42 -11.19
CA PHE A 634 -12.31 16.16 -12.59
C PHE A 634 -12.44 17.46 -13.42
N LYS A 635 -13.03 18.50 -12.85
CA LYS A 635 -13.14 19.82 -13.50
C LYS A 635 -11.77 20.46 -13.71
N GLN A 636 -10.87 20.36 -12.75
CA GLN A 636 -9.49 20.87 -12.88
C GLN A 636 -8.68 20.09 -13.91
N GLU A 637 -8.79 18.77 -13.92
CA GLU A 637 -8.13 17.90 -14.87
C GLU A 637 -8.55 18.19 -16.31
N LYS A 638 -9.86 18.37 -16.52
CA LYS A 638 -10.41 18.75 -17.84
C LYS A 638 -9.90 20.09 -18.33
N VAL A 639 -9.78 21.09 -17.44
CA VAL A 639 -9.17 22.39 -17.79
C VAL A 639 -7.71 22.21 -18.19
N ARG A 640 -6.92 21.45 -17.41
CA ARG A 640 -5.50 21.15 -17.73
C ARG A 640 -5.36 20.48 -19.10
N LEU A 641 -6.21 19.50 -19.39
CA LEU A 641 -6.19 18.77 -20.66
C LEU A 641 -6.54 19.70 -21.84
N LEU A 642 -7.56 20.55 -21.68
CA LEU A 642 -7.94 21.53 -22.69
C LEU A 642 -6.83 22.57 -22.96
N ASP A 643 -6.14 23.01 -21.93
CA ASP A 643 -5.03 23.93 -22.05
C ASP A 643 -3.81 23.25 -22.71
N SER A 644 -3.55 21.99 -22.38
CA SER A 644 -2.54 21.18 -23.08
C SER A 644 -2.87 21.01 -24.56
N LEU A 645 -4.11 20.69 -24.91
CA LEU A 645 -4.55 20.58 -26.33
C LEU A 645 -4.46 21.90 -27.07
N LYS A 646 -4.80 23.02 -26.43
CA LYS A 646 -4.61 24.38 -27.03
C LYS A 646 -3.14 24.68 -27.29
N ASN A 647 -2.25 24.28 -26.38
CA ASN A 647 -0.81 24.47 -26.55
C ASN A 647 -0.28 23.61 -27.70
N VAL A 648 -0.73 22.35 -27.83
CA VAL A 648 -0.38 21.48 -28.97
C VAL A 648 -0.87 22.06 -30.29
N ALA A 649 -2.13 22.51 -30.35
CA ALA A 649 -2.71 23.13 -31.55
C ALA A 649 -1.98 24.45 -31.92
N LYS A 650 -1.50 25.23 -30.94
CA LYS A 650 -0.66 26.39 -31.17
C LYS A 650 0.71 26.01 -31.73
N LEU A 651 1.30 24.93 -31.19
CA LEU A 651 2.56 24.38 -31.69
C LEU A 651 2.47 23.90 -33.15
N GLU A 652 1.36 23.25 -33.52
CA GLU A 652 1.11 22.82 -34.91
C GLU A 652 0.87 24.00 -35.85
N LYS A 653 0.17 25.03 -35.40
CA LYS A 653 0.00 26.27 -36.17
C LYS A 653 1.32 27.01 -36.40
N ASP A 654 2.14 27.10 -35.35
CA ASP A 654 3.45 27.73 -35.41
C ASP A 654 4.38 26.94 -36.33
N LYS A 655 4.34 25.59 -36.32
CA LYS A 655 5.09 24.75 -37.29
C LYS A 655 4.64 24.96 -38.72
N LYS A 656 3.35 24.99 -39.01
CA LYS A 656 2.81 25.27 -40.37
C LYS A 656 3.19 26.66 -40.85
N SER A 657 3.24 27.66 -39.96
CA SER A 657 3.67 29.01 -40.29
C SER A 657 5.16 29.09 -40.54
N ALA A 658 5.98 28.34 -39.80
CA ALA A 658 7.43 28.26 -40.01
C ALA A 658 7.78 27.56 -41.34
N ASP A 659 7.10 26.45 -41.65
CA ASP A 659 7.26 25.73 -42.92
C ASP A 659 6.88 26.62 -44.11
N SER A 660 5.85 27.48 -43.99
CA SER A 660 5.45 28.43 -45.03
C SER A 660 6.44 29.60 -45.22
N LEU A 661 7.26 29.87 -44.19
CA LEU A 661 8.30 30.93 -44.22
C LEU A 661 9.71 30.40 -44.50
N GLY A 662 9.86 29.06 -44.72
CA GLY A 662 11.15 28.43 -44.99
C GLY A 662 12.10 28.39 -43.79
N ILE A 663 11.57 28.52 -42.55
CA ILE A 663 12.36 28.53 -41.33
C ILE A 663 12.51 27.06 -40.85
N SER A 664 13.74 26.61 -40.60
CA SER A 664 13.98 25.25 -40.14
C SER A 664 13.46 25.05 -38.73
N THR A 665 13.05 23.82 -38.42
CA THR A 665 12.54 23.44 -37.09
C THR A 665 13.52 23.75 -35.96
N ASN A 666 14.83 23.69 -36.22
CA ASN A 666 15.87 24.01 -35.25
C ASN A 666 15.98 25.51 -34.93
N GLU A 667 15.68 26.37 -35.90
CA GLU A 667 15.64 27.83 -35.71
C GLU A 667 14.38 28.26 -34.91
N LEU A 668 13.27 27.57 -35.13
CA LEU A 668 12.04 27.79 -34.36
C LEU A 668 12.19 27.44 -32.88
N ASP A 669 12.89 26.33 -32.59
CA ASP A 669 13.14 25.88 -31.21
C ASP A 669 14.17 26.79 -30.50
N SER A 670 15.15 27.33 -31.22
CA SER A 670 16.12 28.29 -30.67
C SER A 670 15.45 29.64 -30.35
N LEU A 671 14.52 30.12 -31.18
CA LEU A 671 13.73 31.32 -30.94
C LEU A 671 12.73 31.16 -29.78
N ARG A 672 12.24 29.95 -29.51
CA ARG A 672 11.40 29.64 -28.36
C ARG A 672 12.17 29.61 -27.06
N LEU A 673 13.35 28.96 -27.04
CA LEU A 673 14.24 28.93 -25.89
C LEU A 673 14.68 30.36 -25.51
N SER A 674 14.94 31.25 -26.47
CA SER A 674 15.30 32.63 -26.17
C SER A 674 14.13 33.46 -25.60
N LYS A 675 12.86 33.14 -25.94
CA LYS A 675 11.67 33.79 -25.35
C LYS A 675 11.31 33.25 -23.97
N GLN A 676 11.67 32.00 -23.63
CA GLN A 676 11.43 31.42 -22.35
C GLN A 676 12.35 31.93 -21.22
N PHE A 677 13.50 32.54 -21.61
CA PHE A 677 14.47 33.12 -20.67
C PHE A 677 14.41 34.63 -20.52
N MET A 678 13.42 35.31 -21.13
CA MET A 678 13.18 36.73 -20.84
C MET A 678 12.06 36.82 -19.74
N PRO A 679 12.32 37.42 -18.60
CA PRO A 679 11.26 37.67 -17.61
C PRO A 679 10.28 38.68 -18.19
N ASP A 680 9.02 38.28 -18.23
CA ASP A 680 7.90 39.14 -18.66
C ASP A 680 7.69 40.26 -17.63
N SER A 681 8.12 41.46 -17.97
CA SER A 681 8.09 42.63 -17.11
C SER A 681 6.71 43.33 -17.07
N SER A 682 5.65 42.67 -17.53
CA SER A 682 4.31 43.27 -17.65
C SER A 682 3.18 42.55 -16.92
N ALA A 683 3.46 41.60 -16.02
CA ALA A 683 2.44 40.98 -15.18
C ALA A 683 2.51 41.50 -13.74
N GLN A 684 1.83 42.57 -13.43
CA GLN A 684 1.47 42.88 -12.06
C GLN A 684 0.39 41.89 -11.58
N PRO A 685 0.54 41.27 -10.42
CA PRO A 685 -0.49 40.40 -9.88
C PRO A 685 -1.61 41.27 -9.24
N VAL A 686 -2.79 41.20 -9.77
CA VAL A 686 -3.99 41.67 -9.08
C VAL A 686 -4.30 40.69 -7.99
N ILE A 687 -3.83 40.97 -6.79
CA ILE A 687 -4.23 40.30 -5.56
C ILE A 687 -5.49 40.98 -5.05
N ASN A 688 -6.63 40.33 -5.20
CA ASN A 688 -7.85 40.70 -4.53
C ASN A 688 -8.08 39.67 -3.41
N ASN A 689 -7.44 39.91 -2.26
CA ASN A 689 -7.68 39.21 -1.01
C ASN A 689 -8.21 40.20 0.00
N LYS A 690 -9.52 40.18 0.21
CA LYS A 690 -10.11 40.62 1.48
C LYS A 690 -10.30 39.40 2.35
N MET A 691 -9.43 39.19 3.31
CA MET A 691 -9.68 38.44 4.54
C MET A 691 -9.56 39.40 5.73
N PRO A 692 -10.38 39.25 6.76
CA PRO A 692 -10.36 40.16 7.91
C PRO A 692 -9.16 39.91 8.82
N ASP A 693 -8.64 41.02 9.32
CA ASP A 693 -7.53 41.14 10.25
C ASP A 693 -7.65 40.21 11.48
N LYS A 694 -6.66 39.37 11.70
CA LYS A 694 -6.31 38.83 13.01
C LYS A 694 -4.92 39.34 13.39
N LYS A 695 -4.90 39.99 14.53
CA LYS A 695 -3.75 40.60 15.18
C LYS A 695 -2.61 39.61 15.33
N SER A 696 -1.43 40.11 15.00
CA SER A 696 -0.13 39.51 15.26
C SER A 696 0.17 39.41 16.76
N GLU A 697 0.58 38.23 17.21
CA GLU A 697 1.41 38.03 18.42
C GLU A 697 2.69 37.30 18.01
N PRO A 698 3.82 37.51 18.74
CA PRO A 698 5.16 37.33 18.21
C PRO A 698 5.70 35.89 18.37
N ASP A 699 6.66 35.58 17.50
CA ASP A 699 7.49 34.39 17.46
C ASP A 699 7.96 33.86 18.83
N GLU A 700 7.48 32.68 19.23
CA GLU A 700 8.15 31.84 20.23
C GLU A 700 8.87 30.68 19.56
N LYS A 701 10.17 30.63 19.81
CA LYS A 701 11.08 29.58 19.36
C LYS A 701 10.66 28.23 19.93
N GLU A 702 10.51 27.27 19.09
CA GLU A 702 10.33 25.86 19.44
C GLU A 702 11.51 25.38 20.31
N LYS A 703 11.18 24.93 21.51
CA LYS A 703 12.02 24.07 22.33
C LYS A 703 11.66 22.61 22.09
N PRO A 704 12.63 21.69 22.18
CA PRO A 704 12.37 20.28 21.96
C PRO A 704 11.40 19.72 23.02
N PHE A 705 10.47 18.91 22.54
CA PHE A 705 9.47 18.22 23.35
C PHE A 705 10.15 17.12 24.16
N GLU A 706 10.25 17.27 25.47
CA GLU A 706 10.57 16.18 26.39
C GLU A 706 9.31 15.31 26.59
N PRO A 707 9.42 13.98 26.51
CA PRO A 707 8.29 13.10 26.74
C PRO A 707 7.92 13.14 28.23
N ASN A 708 6.72 13.60 28.50
CA ASN A 708 6.14 13.59 29.83
C ASN A 708 5.67 12.15 30.14
N ASP A 709 6.53 11.41 30.84
CA ASP A 709 6.19 10.13 31.48
C ASP A 709 5.15 10.36 32.58
N LYS A 710 3.91 10.54 32.20
CA LYS A 710 2.79 10.32 33.10
C LYS A 710 2.19 8.96 32.78
N LYS A 711 2.56 7.96 33.60
CA LYS A 711 1.80 6.73 33.77
C LYS A 711 0.35 7.11 33.99
N ILE A 712 -0.47 6.96 32.98
CA ILE A 712 -1.92 7.00 33.09
C ILE A 712 -2.29 5.72 33.83
N LYS A 713 -2.64 5.85 35.11
CA LYS A 713 -3.12 4.73 35.90
C LYS A 713 -4.45 4.25 35.33
N PRO A 714 -4.73 2.91 35.33
CA PRO A 714 -5.94 2.31 34.75
C PRO A 714 -7.23 2.61 35.53
N ASP A 715 -7.24 3.57 36.45
CA ASP A 715 -8.38 3.82 37.36
C ASP A 715 -9.46 4.77 36.81
N LEU A 716 -9.37 5.22 35.57
CA LEU A 716 -10.28 6.22 35.00
C LEU A 716 -11.56 5.64 34.37
N ILE A 717 -11.78 4.33 34.43
CA ILE A 717 -13.05 3.70 34.09
C ILE A 717 -13.60 3.00 35.35
N LYS A 718 -13.72 3.74 36.44
CA LYS A 718 -14.66 3.36 37.51
C LYS A 718 -16.04 3.93 37.18
N THR A 719 -16.70 3.25 36.28
CA THR A 719 -18.17 3.26 36.18
C THR A 719 -18.77 2.68 37.41
N PRO A 720 -20.09 2.79 37.68
CA PRO A 720 -20.79 2.16 38.79
C PRO A 720 -20.76 0.62 38.70
N GLU A 721 -19.64 0.04 38.41
CA GLU A 721 -19.31 -1.37 38.21
C GLU A 721 -18.82 -2.08 39.48
N GLU A 722 -19.05 -1.53 40.67
CA GLU A 722 -18.90 -2.33 41.92
C GLU A 722 -19.79 -3.57 41.96
N LYS A 723 -20.62 -3.83 40.91
CA LYS A 723 -21.42 -5.03 40.76
C LYS A 723 -20.94 -6.02 39.70
N PHE A 724 -19.92 -5.71 38.90
CA PHE A 724 -19.44 -6.63 37.89
C PHE A 724 -18.06 -7.22 38.25
N LYS A 725 -18.06 -8.27 39.06
CA LYS A 725 -16.91 -9.18 39.10
C LYS A 725 -16.80 -9.85 37.72
N ARG A 726 -15.69 -9.60 37.02
CA ARG A 726 -15.33 -10.37 35.84
C ARG A 726 -15.36 -11.86 36.14
N PRO A 727 -15.94 -12.72 35.30
CA PRO A 727 -15.77 -14.15 35.48
C PRO A 727 -14.29 -14.46 35.29
N GLY A 728 -13.64 -14.96 36.35
CA GLY A 728 -12.26 -15.44 36.30
C GLY A 728 -12.15 -16.57 35.27
N ARG A 729 -11.08 -16.57 34.47
CA ARG A 729 -10.70 -17.69 33.61
C ARG A 729 -10.79 -19.00 34.44
N PRO A 730 -11.37 -20.05 33.90
CA PRO A 730 -11.23 -21.37 34.53
C PRO A 730 -9.75 -21.73 34.49
N ARG A 731 -9.14 -21.88 35.66
CA ARG A 731 -7.83 -22.50 35.81
C ARG A 731 -7.94 -23.94 35.29
N GLY A 732 -7.36 -24.25 34.15
CA GLY A 732 -7.15 -25.61 33.72
C GLY A 732 -6.37 -26.35 34.77
N LYS A 733 -6.98 -27.40 35.31
CA LYS A 733 -6.29 -28.44 36.08
C LYS A 733 -5.74 -29.47 35.09
N GLY A 734 -4.49 -29.76 35.23
CA GLY A 734 -3.83 -30.86 34.56
C GLY A 734 -2.57 -30.44 33.85
#